data_9f84eb7996dad6553aca34d2dfb9e27b
#
_entry.id   9f84eb7996dad6553aca34d2dfb9e27b
#
_cell.length_a   1.000
_cell.length_b   1.000
_cell.length_c   1.000
_cell.angle_alpha   90.00
_cell.angle_beta   90.00
_cell.angle_gamma   90.00
#
_symmetry.space_group_name_H-M   'P 1'
#
loop_
_entity.id
_entity.type
_entity.pdbx_description
1 polymer ?
#
loop_
_entity_poly.entity_id
_entity_poly.type
_entity_poly.pdbx_seq_one_letter_code
_entity_poly.pdbx_strand_id
1 'polypeptide(L)'
;MHPEHFDLASPMFLPITDEMCEKLLATNGATALTCLSDPELATVLVIQNLVQANEKDITSDSIEKILARIIAWSVDHKNSTNPSLLSEAQRLFDQRKLYFGLKIVKQLKLTFLMADEITEQEYLLPSGKWDTSYKARRRLNKNPFSEIMITHTREHWLTGVQDKLVRTFRANLDEHLHVQGYAGIGKSHLVGTLIDCLRPGTALILAQTQGKLTALQKRIGLKSNKSPGLVTFERLARMLLKSDSNNPGIKSAKPYQNFNAKTLALDLNILGFRNHDAKATLNICLKIVERYCRSRDYTLSTKHIPHFKQALSSLDNQVLLEYSSRLWTLLDRHPIWGSQTGIEEFLLIKRASLAGCMIPARYTHVFIDESQGIPKSLLQIIERGNQVLITLGDEYQDTQDTEAKRKSGLRENGVRHHHLSYSVRSGRNVERLVNPLISIHSNKSKIPFEGARDGGVSIEHYPREFAPPESCVILTASYWDTMKWAIQMKDASCSFRLADSDALKDFQQFMSTAIALFKPEFYISGPGNSGTHREFSEMRDWEQVRESNKFDESFRWIETVLDKGFNAADVTRLCLSPSNSTRSCLIMQAQNAGGMEFDRVLLTPGLLTTEKFKDVNAFDQRVCEVYIAISRAKNQLYLPYDVVEWAEFHYQQKYQESVGY
;
A
#
# COMPACT_ATOMS: atom_id res chain seq x y z
N MET A 1 -17.12 -4.99 1.62
CA MET A 1 -17.46 -3.82 0.79
C MET A 1 -18.96 -3.87 0.58
N HIS A 2 -19.62 -2.75 0.68
CA HIS A 2 -21.05 -2.70 0.35
C HIS A 2 -21.17 -2.41 -1.14
N PRO A 3 -22.18 -2.96 -1.86
CA PRO A 3 -22.38 -2.67 -3.29
C PRO A 3 -22.47 -1.18 -3.62
N GLU A 4 -22.86 -0.36 -2.65
CA GLU A 4 -22.91 1.11 -2.75
C GLU A 4 -21.55 1.78 -3.03
N HIS A 5 -20.42 1.09 -2.83
CA HIS A 5 -19.08 1.60 -3.15
C HIS A 5 -18.65 1.31 -4.59
N PHE A 6 -19.47 0.63 -5.34
CA PHE A 6 -19.30 0.39 -6.77
C PHE A 6 -20.06 1.46 -7.58
N ASP A 7 -19.65 1.65 -8.83
CA ASP A 7 -20.37 2.48 -9.79
C ASP A 7 -21.81 2.01 -10.04
N LEU A 8 -22.12 0.81 -9.53
CA LEU A 8 -23.47 0.30 -9.35
C LEU A 8 -24.42 1.25 -8.58
N ALA A 9 -23.84 2.14 -7.76
CA ALA A 9 -24.59 3.17 -7.04
C ALA A 9 -24.87 4.41 -7.88
N SER A 10 -24.34 4.50 -9.12
CA SER A 10 -24.66 5.63 -9.99
C SER A 10 -26.17 5.72 -10.17
N PRO A 11 -26.78 6.87 -9.87
CA PRO A 11 -28.22 7.05 -10.02
C PRO A 11 -28.64 7.05 -11.49
N MET A 12 -27.71 7.37 -12.41
CA MET A 12 -27.96 7.42 -13.85
C MET A 12 -26.67 7.28 -14.64
N PHE A 13 -26.76 6.70 -15.83
CA PHE A 13 -25.68 6.60 -16.81
C PHE A 13 -25.97 7.48 -18.00
N LEU A 14 -25.00 8.28 -18.40
CA LEU A 14 -25.09 9.23 -19.50
C LEU A 14 -24.43 8.63 -20.77
N PRO A 15 -25.14 8.51 -21.91
CA PRO A 15 -24.59 7.94 -23.13
C PRO A 15 -23.63 8.90 -23.86
N ILE A 16 -22.48 9.14 -23.25
CA ILE A 16 -21.33 9.86 -23.78
C ILE A 16 -20.07 9.38 -23.08
N THR A 17 -18.90 9.42 -23.74
CA THR A 17 -17.62 9.06 -23.13
C THR A 17 -16.90 10.29 -22.55
N ASP A 18 -16.01 10.06 -21.57
CA ASP A 18 -15.12 11.10 -21.05
C ASP A 18 -14.25 11.72 -22.17
N GLU A 19 -13.67 10.87 -23.04
CA GLU A 19 -12.87 11.34 -24.19
C GLU A 19 -13.63 12.26 -25.13
N MET A 20 -14.92 11.97 -25.35
CA MET A 20 -15.75 12.82 -26.22
C MET A 20 -16.07 14.15 -25.53
N CYS A 21 -16.30 14.14 -24.23
CA CYS A 21 -16.45 15.37 -23.45
C CYS A 21 -15.20 16.26 -23.52
N GLU A 22 -14.02 15.67 -23.46
CA GLU A 22 -12.74 16.39 -23.61
C GLU A 22 -12.60 16.97 -25.02
N LYS A 23 -12.93 16.21 -26.08
CA LYS A 23 -12.92 16.71 -27.47
C LYS A 23 -13.88 17.89 -27.67
N LEU A 24 -15.07 17.85 -27.08
CA LEU A 24 -16.05 18.94 -27.12
C LEU A 24 -15.57 20.20 -26.39
N LEU A 25 -14.70 20.05 -25.39
CA LEU A 25 -14.09 21.17 -24.68
C LEU A 25 -12.81 21.71 -25.35
N ALA A 26 -12.30 21.05 -26.39
CA ALA A 26 -11.16 21.51 -27.16
C ALA A 26 -11.51 22.69 -28.07
N THR A 27 -10.50 23.38 -28.64
CA THR A 27 -10.65 24.60 -29.42
C THR A 27 -11.62 24.52 -30.61
N ASN A 28 -11.81 23.28 -31.16
CA ASN A 28 -12.74 23.03 -32.27
C ASN A 28 -13.92 22.13 -31.84
N GLY A 29 -14.35 22.22 -30.60
CA GLY A 29 -15.34 21.31 -30.03
C GLY A 29 -16.69 21.27 -30.77
N ALA A 30 -17.12 22.37 -31.37
CA ALA A 30 -18.35 22.40 -32.15
C ALA A 30 -18.33 21.46 -33.37
N THR A 31 -17.17 21.20 -33.98
CA THR A 31 -17.05 20.26 -35.11
C THR A 31 -17.20 18.81 -34.66
N ALA A 32 -16.86 18.50 -33.43
CA ALA A 32 -17.00 17.15 -32.88
C ALA A 32 -18.48 16.70 -32.72
N LEU A 33 -19.43 17.65 -32.70
CA LEU A 33 -20.86 17.32 -32.64
C LEU A 33 -21.34 16.50 -33.85
N THR A 34 -20.71 16.65 -35.00
CA THR A 34 -21.08 15.89 -36.22
C THR A 34 -20.76 14.39 -36.13
N CYS A 35 -19.89 14.01 -35.19
CA CYS A 35 -19.49 12.61 -34.96
C CYS A 35 -20.38 11.91 -33.93
N LEU A 36 -21.32 12.64 -33.30
CA LEU A 36 -22.14 12.13 -32.22
C LEU A 36 -23.45 11.55 -32.72
N SER A 37 -23.91 10.47 -32.11
CA SER A 37 -25.25 9.92 -32.27
C SER A 37 -26.32 10.78 -31.59
N ASP A 38 -27.57 10.61 -31.93
CA ASP A 38 -28.68 11.36 -31.32
C ASP A 38 -28.72 11.25 -29.77
N PRO A 39 -28.51 10.10 -29.14
CA PRO A 39 -28.45 9.98 -27.68
C PRO A 39 -27.27 10.77 -27.08
N GLU A 40 -26.09 10.77 -27.72
CA GLU A 40 -24.93 11.55 -27.30
C GLU A 40 -25.21 13.06 -27.43
N LEU A 41 -25.80 13.51 -28.56
CA LEU A 41 -26.21 14.91 -28.74
C LEU A 41 -27.24 15.34 -27.69
N ALA A 42 -28.23 14.49 -27.40
CA ALA A 42 -29.18 14.74 -26.33
C ALA A 42 -28.49 14.90 -24.97
N THR A 43 -27.49 14.05 -24.70
CA THR A 43 -26.68 14.13 -23.48
C THR A 43 -25.92 15.45 -23.37
N VAL A 44 -25.26 15.88 -24.43
CA VAL A 44 -24.55 17.19 -24.47
C VAL A 44 -25.52 18.34 -24.15
N LEU A 45 -26.69 18.34 -24.77
CA LEU A 45 -27.73 19.36 -24.51
C LEU A 45 -28.21 19.34 -23.07
N VAL A 46 -28.39 18.15 -22.48
CA VAL A 46 -28.77 18.01 -21.06
C VAL A 46 -27.68 18.57 -20.18
N ILE A 47 -26.44 18.13 -20.35
CA ILE A 47 -25.31 18.52 -19.49
C ILE A 47 -25.12 20.05 -19.49
N GLN A 48 -25.09 20.69 -20.65
CA GLN A 48 -24.89 22.14 -20.73
C GLN A 48 -26.03 22.95 -20.08
N ASN A 49 -27.25 22.42 -20.07
CA ASN A 49 -28.41 23.09 -19.47
C ASN A 49 -28.57 22.85 -17.96
N LEU A 50 -27.80 21.93 -17.35
CA LEU A 50 -27.78 21.76 -15.91
C LEU A 50 -27.40 23.03 -15.15
N VAL A 51 -26.60 23.89 -15.77
CA VAL A 51 -26.13 25.18 -15.20
C VAL A 51 -27.30 26.17 -14.95
N GLN A 52 -28.37 26.06 -15.72
CA GLN A 52 -29.52 26.99 -15.66
C GLN A 52 -30.63 26.50 -14.73
N ALA A 53 -30.57 25.25 -14.27
CA ALA A 53 -31.57 24.68 -13.40
C ALA A 53 -31.28 25.02 -11.92
N ASN A 54 -32.33 25.25 -11.14
CA ASN A 54 -32.20 25.50 -9.69
C ASN A 54 -31.64 24.25 -9.01
N GLU A 55 -30.64 24.40 -8.12
CA GLU A 55 -29.99 23.27 -7.42
C GLU A 55 -30.98 22.35 -6.68
N LYS A 56 -32.12 22.84 -6.24
CA LYS A 56 -33.16 22.06 -5.54
C LYS A 56 -33.97 21.14 -6.44
N ASP A 57 -34.01 21.40 -7.74
CA ASP A 57 -34.83 20.69 -8.71
C ASP A 57 -34.01 19.67 -9.54
N ILE A 58 -32.70 19.67 -9.39
CA ILE A 58 -31.78 18.79 -10.12
C ILE A 58 -31.66 17.46 -9.37
N THR A 59 -32.41 16.47 -9.80
CA THR A 59 -32.26 15.08 -9.35
C THR A 59 -31.89 14.18 -10.54
N SER A 60 -31.28 13.04 -10.28
CA SER A 60 -31.00 12.04 -11.32
C SER A 60 -32.24 11.62 -12.11
N ASP A 61 -33.38 11.49 -11.43
CA ASP A 61 -34.63 11.12 -12.07
C ASP A 61 -35.21 12.24 -12.95
N SER A 62 -35.02 13.52 -12.57
CA SER A 62 -35.43 14.65 -13.42
C SER A 62 -34.55 14.74 -14.67
N ILE A 63 -33.24 14.51 -14.54
CA ILE A 63 -32.29 14.49 -15.66
C ILE A 63 -32.62 13.33 -16.62
N GLU A 64 -32.87 12.13 -16.10
CA GLU A 64 -33.23 10.95 -16.91
C GLU A 64 -34.52 11.21 -17.71
N LYS A 65 -35.54 11.82 -17.10
CA LYS A 65 -36.78 12.18 -17.78
C LYS A 65 -36.55 13.20 -18.91
N ILE A 66 -35.68 14.18 -18.70
CA ILE A 66 -35.35 15.18 -19.74
C ILE A 66 -34.61 14.50 -20.90
N LEU A 67 -33.58 13.69 -20.58
CA LEU A 67 -32.84 12.94 -21.59
C LEU A 67 -33.75 12.03 -22.42
N ALA A 68 -34.60 11.25 -21.74
CA ALA A 68 -35.56 10.37 -22.41
C ALA A 68 -36.53 11.12 -23.34
N ARG A 69 -36.98 12.32 -22.95
CA ARG A 69 -37.83 13.17 -23.79
C ARG A 69 -37.12 13.70 -25.04
N ILE A 70 -35.85 14.13 -24.90
CA ILE A 70 -35.08 14.62 -26.05
C ILE A 70 -34.80 13.47 -27.03
N ILE A 71 -34.43 12.29 -26.53
CA ILE A 71 -34.23 11.11 -27.37
C ILE A 71 -35.55 10.70 -28.06
N ALA A 72 -36.67 10.67 -27.34
CA ALA A 72 -37.97 10.35 -27.93
C ALA A 72 -38.35 11.36 -29.00
N TRP A 73 -38.12 12.65 -28.75
CA TRP A 73 -38.37 13.70 -29.75
C TRP A 73 -37.54 13.48 -31.01
N SER A 74 -36.26 13.15 -30.90
CA SER A 74 -35.40 12.85 -32.06
C SER A 74 -35.91 11.68 -32.86
N VAL A 75 -36.34 10.57 -32.20
CA VAL A 75 -36.89 9.38 -32.85
C VAL A 75 -38.18 9.71 -33.60
N ASP A 76 -39.11 10.43 -32.95
CA ASP A 76 -40.42 10.74 -33.50
C ASP A 76 -40.34 11.74 -34.69
N HIS A 77 -39.24 12.52 -34.82
CA HIS A 77 -39.06 13.54 -35.86
C HIS A 77 -38.06 13.14 -36.96
N LYS A 78 -37.47 11.94 -36.91
CA LYS A 78 -36.49 11.47 -37.92
C LYS A 78 -36.97 11.58 -39.38
N ASN A 79 -38.28 11.52 -39.63
CA ASN A 79 -38.90 11.55 -40.96
C ASN A 79 -39.68 12.85 -41.23
N SER A 80 -39.54 13.87 -40.43
CA SER A 80 -40.26 15.13 -40.58
C SER A 80 -39.40 16.23 -41.21
N THR A 81 -40.01 17.27 -41.75
CA THR A 81 -39.35 18.47 -42.27
C THR A 81 -38.79 19.38 -41.16
N ASN A 82 -38.88 18.95 -39.92
CA ASN A 82 -38.36 19.69 -38.74
C ASN A 82 -36.83 19.60 -38.65
N PRO A 83 -36.17 20.58 -37.97
CA PRO A 83 -34.72 20.55 -37.77
C PRO A 83 -34.26 19.27 -37.06
N SER A 84 -33.17 18.67 -37.53
CA SER A 84 -32.59 17.50 -36.89
C SER A 84 -32.03 17.83 -35.51
N LEU A 85 -31.89 16.83 -34.62
CA LEU A 85 -31.27 17.05 -33.31
C LEU A 85 -29.86 17.59 -33.43
N LEU A 86 -29.09 17.21 -34.47
CA LEU A 86 -27.77 17.74 -34.76
C LEU A 86 -27.83 19.25 -35.05
N SER A 87 -28.77 19.73 -35.89
CA SER A 87 -28.89 21.14 -36.19
C SER A 87 -29.24 21.99 -34.95
N GLU A 88 -30.12 21.47 -34.10
CA GLU A 88 -30.46 22.12 -32.84
C GLU A 88 -29.29 22.08 -31.85
N ALA A 89 -28.56 20.96 -31.75
CA ALA A 89 -27.37 20.86 -30.92
C ALA A 89 -26.28 21.85 -31.37
N GLN A 90 -26.03 21.96 -32.66
CA GLN A 90 -25.06 22.95 -33.21
C GLN A 90 -25.49 24.40 -32.93
N ARG A 91 -26.77 24.70 -33.00
CA ARG A 91 -27.31 26.03 -32.70
C ARG A 91 -27.22 26.40 -31.21
N LEU A 92 -27.40 25.43 -30.33
CA LEU A 92 -27.50 25.63 -28.88
C LEU A 92 -26.18 25.36 -28.15
N PHE A 93 -25.17 24.82 -28.83
CA PHE A 93 -23.92 24.42 -28.21
C PHE A 93 -23.17 25.61 -27.61
N ASP A 94 -22.86 25.47 -26.31
CA ASP A 94 -22.07 26.43 -25.54
C ASP A 94 -21.03 25.69 -24.72
N GLN A 95 -19.79 25.83 -25.14
CA GLN A 95 -18.66 25.15 -24.51
C GLN A 95 -18.46 25.54 -23.04
N ARG A 96 -18.75 26.79 -22.66
CA ARG A 96 -18.64 27.24 -21.26
C ARG A 96 -19.72 26.59 -20.40
N LYS A 97 -20.97 26.53 -20.90
CA LYS A 97 -22.06 25.84 -20.21
C LYS A 97 -21.77 24.37 -20.08
N LEU A 98 -21.21 23.72 -21.11
CA LEU A 98 -20.80 22.30 -21.04
C LEU A 98 -19.77 22.08 -19.93
N TYR A 99 -18.72 22.93 -19.85
CA TYR A 99 -17.70 22.82 -18.81
C TYR A 99 -18.27 22.91 -17.40
N PHE A 100 -19.16 23.86 -17.14
CA PHE A 100 -19.81 23.98 -15.83
C PHE A 100 -20.80 22.83 -15.57
N GLY A 101 -21.54 22.40 -16.59
CA GLY A 101 -22.45 21.25 -16.51
C GLY A 101 -21.73 19.96 -16.13
N LEU A 102 -20.53 19.71 -16.66
CA LEU A 102 -19.71 18.55 -16.30
C LEU A 102 -19.28 18.55 -14.82
N LYS A 103 -19.09 19.73 -14.21
CA LYS A 103 -18.85 19.82 -12.76
C LYS A 103 -20.07 19.37 -11.96
N ILE A 104 -21.28 19.76 -12.41
CA ILE A 104 -22.54 19.33 -11.78
C ILE A 104 -22.76 17.83 -11.94
N VAL A 105 -22.46 17.26 -13.11
CA VAL A 105 -22.49 15.80 -13.35
C VAL A 105 -21.65 15.05 -12.32
N LYS A 106 -20.40 15.53 -12.06
CA LYS A 106 -19.53 14.95 -11.04
C LYS A 106 -20.09 15.08 -9.61
N GLN A 107 -20.68 16.21 -9.27
CA GLN A 107 -21.33 16.43 -7.96
C GLN A 107 -22.51 15.50 -7.74
N LEU A 108 -23.30 15.26 -8.77
CA LEU A 108 -24.47 14.36 -8.75
C LEU A 108 -24.07 12.87 -8.87
N LYS A 109 -22.77 12.55 -8.99
CA LYS A 109 -22.24 11.19 -9.19
C LYS A 109 -22.87 10.46 -10.39
N LEU A 110 -23.20 11.16 -11.45
CA LEU A 110 -23.64 10.55 -12.71
C LEU A 110 -22.42 9.98 -13.42
N THR A 111 -22.58 8.83 -14.07
CA THR A 111 -21.48 8.10 -14.72
C THR A 111 -21.66 8.11 -16.24
N PHE A 112 -20.58 8.29 -16.97
CA PHE A 112 -20.56 8.15 -18.43
C PHE A 112 -20.49 6.68 -18.84
N LEU A 113 -21.04 6.35 -20.01
CA LEU A 113 -20.91 5.03 -20.61
C LEU A 113 -19.55 4.86 -21.28
N MET A 114 -19.12 3.61 -21.39
CA MET A 114 -17.92 3.25 -22.13
C MET A 114 -18.19 3.23 -23.63
N ALA A 115 -17.14 3.30 -24.46
CA ALA A 115 -17.26 3.37 -25.91
C ALA A 115 -17.96 2.12 -26.52
N ASP A 116 -17.70 0.95 -25.96
CA ASP A 116 -18.36 -0.31 -26.32
C ASP A 116 -19.87 -0.25 -26.00
N GLU A 117 -20.24 0.22 -24.82
CA GLU A 117 -21.65 0.37 -24.41
C GLU A 117 -22.42 1.37 -25.28
N ILE A 118 -21.75 2.46 -25.70
CA ILE A 118 -22.35 3.43 -26.63
C ILE A 118 -22.58 2.80 -28.01
N THR A 119 -21.63 1.97 -28.47
CA THR A 119 -21.71 1.30 -29.75
C THR A 119 -22.81 0.20 -29.75
N GLU A 120 -22.93 -0.56 -28.66
CA GLU A 120 -23.94 -1.63 -28.50
C GLU A 120 -25.35 -1.09 -28.34
N GLN A 121 -25.50 0.15 -27.88
CA GLN A 121 -26.80 0.85 -27.71
C GLN A 121 -27.84 0.09 -26.88
N GLU A 122 -27.40 -0.78 -25.95
CA GLU A 122 -28.34 -1.55 -25.09
C GLU A 122 -29.19 -0.67 -24.16
N TYR A 123 -28.84 0.61 -24.03
CA TYR A 123 -29.58 1.62 -23.28
C TYR A 123 -30.78 2.19 -24.04
N LEU A 124 -31.01 1.74 -25.28
CA LEU A 124 -32.19 2.07 -26.10
C LEU A 124 -33.11 0.86 -26.25
N LEU A 125 -34.39 1.12 -26.29
CA LEU A 125 -35.39 0.14 -26.71
C LEU A 125 -35.27 -0.14 -28.23
N PRO A 126 -35.79 -1.25 -28.75
CA PRO A 126 -35.83 -1.50 -30.19
C PRO A 126 -36.51 -0.40 -31.00
N SER A 127 -37.35 0.41 -30.37
CA SER A 127 -37.98 1.61 -30.95
C SER A 127 -37.00 2.81 -31.07
N GLY A 128 -35.79 2.70 -30.58
CA GLY A 128 -34.80 3.80 -30.48
C GLY A 128 -35.03 4.76 -29.32
N LYS A 129 -36.06 4.55 -28.50
CA LYS A 129 -36.33 5.39 -27.30
C LYS A 129 -35.51 4.94 -26.10
N TRP A 130 -35.32 5.83 -25.14
CA TRP A 130 -34.57 5.56 -23.90
C TRP A 130 -35.22 4.43 -23.09
N ASP A 131 -34.40 3.46 -22.65
CA ASP A 131 -34.84 2.38 -21.77
C ASP A 131 -34.58 2.73 -20.30
N THR A 132 -35.63 3.07 -19.58
CA THR A 132 -35.60 3.37 -18.15
C THR A 132 -35.18 2.17 -17.29
N SER A 133 -35.25 0.94 -17.80
CA SER A 133 -34.81 -0.27 -17.09
C SER A 133 -33.32 -0.56 -17.27
N TYR A 134 -32.65 0.11 -18.21
CA TYR A 134 -31.24 -0.13 -18.53
C TYR A 134 -30.33 -0.04 -17.30
N LYS A 135 -30.48 0.99 -16.46
CA LYS A 135 -29.68 1.15 -15.24
C LYS A 135 -29.76 -0.06 -14.30
N ALA A 136 -30.97 -0.66 -14.20
CA ALA A 136 -31.16 -1.84 -13.34
C ALA A 136 -30.52 -3.08 -13.97
N ARG A 137 -30.69 -3.27 -15.29
CA ARG A 137 -30.05 -4.38 -16.03
C ARG A 137 -28.54 -4.27 -16.00
N ARG A 138 -27.98 -3.09 -16.29
CA ARG A 138 -26.54 -2.84 -16.25
C ARG A 138 -25.96 -3.13 -14.85
N ARG A 139 -26.63 -2.67 -13.80
CA ARG A 139 -26.23 -2.98 -12.41
C ARG A 139 -26.20 -4.46 -12.14
N LEU A 140 -27.18 -5.20 -12.62
CA LEU A 140 -27.25 -6.65 -12.45
C LEU A 140 -26.13 -7.36 -13.21
N ASN A 141 -25.91 -6.98 -14.48
CA ASN A 141 -24.93 -7.61 -15.36
C ASN A 141 -23.48 -7.31 -14.96
N LYS A 142 -23.21 -6.08 -14.48
CA LYS A 142 -21.86 -5.65 -14.07
C LYS A 142 -21.60 -5.78 -12.58
N ASN A 143 -22.48 -6.39 -11.82
CA ASN A 143 -22.26 -6.62 -10.40
C ASN A 143 -21.20 -7.71 -10.19
N PRO A 144 -20.00 -7.36 -9.68
CA PRO A 144 -18.97 -8.35 -9.39
C PRO A 144 -19.34 -9.27 -8.22
N PHE A 145 -20.33 -8.89 -7.41
CA PHE A 145 -20.84 -9.69 -6.31
C PHE A 145 -22.02 -10.55 -6.81
N SER A 146 -21.66 -11.69 -7.38
CA SER A 146 -22.65 -12.64 -7.91
C SER A 146 -23.38 -13.43 -6.81
N GLU A 147 -22.78 -13.50 -5.60
CA GLU A 147 -23.27 -14.36 -4.54
C GLU A 147 -23.50 -13.57 -3.24
N ILE A 148 -24.58 -13.96 -2.55
CA ILE A 148 -24.92 -13.41 -1.24
C ILE A 148 -24.92 -14.55 -0.24
N MET A 149 -24.07 -14.46 0.78
CA MET A 149 -24.09 -15.38 1.90
C MET A 149 -24.73 -14.71 3.11
N ILE A 150 -25.81 -15.28 3.59
CA ILE A 150 -26.50 -14.83 4.80
C ILE A 150 -25.98 -15.64 5.99
N THR A 151 -25.46 -14.93 7.00
CA THR A 151 -25.06 -15.51 8.29
C THR A 151 -26.03 -15.07 9.38
N HIS A 152 -25.89 -15.61 10.59
CA HIS A 152 -26.70 -15.19 11.73
C HIS A 152 -26.48 -13.73 12.15
N THR A 153 -25.38 -13.11 11.68
CA THR A 153 -24.96 -11.76 12.07
C THR A 153 -25.20 -10.72 11.00
N ARG A 154 -25.04 -11.10 9.73
CA ARG A 154 -25.06 -10.15 8.59
C ARG A 154 -25.09 -10.85 7.23
N GLU A 155 -25.32 -10.08 6.22
CA GLU A 155 -25.18 -10.46 4.81
C GLU A 155 -23.75 -10.17 4.34
N HIS A 156 -23.18 -11.10 3.59
CA HIS A 156 -21.88 -10.98 2.93
C HIS A 156 -22.08 -11.04 1.42
N TRP A 157 -21.63 -10.00 0.75
CA TRP A 157 -21.61 -9.92 -0.71
C TRP A 157 -20.26 -10.44 -1.21
N LEU A 158 -20.27 -11.50 -2.02
CA LEU A 158 -19.09 -12.22 -2.44
C LEU A 158 -18.99 -12.26 -3.96
N THR A 159 -17.75 -12.17 -4.47
CA THR A 159 -17.49 -12.55 -5.86
C THR A 159 -17.57 -14.08 -5.99
N GLY A 160 -17.81 -14.60 -7.19
CA GLY A 160 -17.90 -16.05 -7.39
C GLY A 160 -16.64 -16.80 -6.91
N VAL A 161 -15.46 -16.20 -7.04
CA VAL A 161 -14.19 -16.79 -6.54
C VAL A 161 -14.15 -16.79 -5.01
N GLN A 162 -14.59 -15.69 -4.39
CA GLN A 162 -14.67 -15.61 -2.92
C GLN A 162 -15.69 -16.59 -2.35
N ASP A 163 -16.86 -16.72 -2.97
CA ASP A 163 -17.88 -17.67 -2.57
C ASP A 163 -17.37 -19.12 -2.64
N LYS A 164 -16.73 -19.50 -3.75
CA LYS A 164 -16.11 -20.81 -3.90
C LYS A 164 -15.11 -21.10 -2.78
N LEU A 165 -14.27 -20.10 -2.42
CA LEU A 165 -13.32 -20.22 -1.31
C LEU A 165 -14.04 -20.40 0.01
N VAL A 166 -15.07 -19.62 0.31
CA VAL A 166 -15.85 -19.72 1.55
C VAL A 166 -16.56 -21.06 1.66
N ARG A 167 -17.17 -21.56 0.58
CA ARG A 167 -17.78 -22.91 0.57
C ARG A 167 -16.74 -24.00 0.83
N THR A 168 -15.57 -23.88 0.19
CA THR A 168 -14.47 -24.82 0.41
C THR A 168 -13.98 -24.80 1.86
N PHE A 169 -13.82 -23.60 2.45
CA PHE A 169 -13.45 -23.45 3.86
C PHE A 169 -14.49 -24.08 4.79
N ARG A 170 -15.78 -23.84 4.56
CA ARG A 170 -16.86 -24.43 5.37
C ARG A 170 -16.89 -25.97 5.32
N ALA A 171 -16.50 -26.54 4.19
CA ALA A 171 -16.42 -28.00 4.04
C ALA A 171 -15.19 -28.62 4.72
N ASN A 172 -14.14 -27.80 4.99
CA ASN A 172 -12.84 -28.29 5.50
C ASN A 172 -12.31 -27.35 6.60
N LEU A 173 -13.04 -27.27 7.70
CA LEU A 173 -12.73 -26.38 8.83
C LEU A 173 -11.44 -26.76 9.60
N ASP A 174 -10.95 -27.97 9.42
CA ASP A 174 -9.75 -28.53 10.04
C ASP A 174 -8.47 -28.35 9.22
N GLU A 175 -8.57 -27.80 8.01
CA GLU A 175 -7.42 -27.59 7.14
C GLU A 175 -6.84 -26.17 7.26
N HIS A 176 -5.51 -26.08 7.31
CA HIS A 176 -4.84 -24.79 7.19
C HIS A 176 -5.08 -24.15 5.82
N LEU A 177 -5.27 -22.84 5.80
CA LEU A 177 -5.58 -22.09 4.59
C LEU A 177 -4.64 -20.90 4.43
N HIS A 178 -4.03 -20.78 3.25
CA HIS A 178 -3.31 -19.59 2.83
C HIS A 178 -4.01 -18.95 1.61
N VAL A 179 -4.41 -17.69 1.74
CA VAL A 179 -5.04 -16.92 0.67
C VAL A 179 -4.05 -15.87 0.17
N GLN A 180 -3.48 -16.12 -0.99
CA GLN A 180 -2.69 -15.13 -1.71
C GLN A 180 -3.61 -14.25 -2.51
N GLY A 181 -3.50 -12.92 -2.34
CA GLY A 181 -4.37 -12.02 -3.08
C GLY A 181 -3.85 -10.60 -3.18
N TYR A 182 -4.07 -9.99 -4.32
CA TYR A 182 -3.61 -8.64 -4.63
C TYR A 182 -4.31 -7.56 -3.78
N ALA A 183 -3.85 -6.33 -3.91
CA ALA A 183 -4.50 -5.18 -3.30
C ALA A 183 -5.93 -4.98 -3.84
N GLY A 184 -6.88 -4.65 -2.98
CA GLY A 184 -8.26 -4.34 -3.39
C GLY A 184 -9.19 -5.53 -3.64
N ILE A 185 -8.73 -6.77 -3.52
CA ILE A 185 -9.57 -7.97 -3.70
C ILE A 185 -10.51 -8.27 -2.51
N GLY A 186 -10.49 -7.45 -1.47
CA GLY A 186 -11.37 -7.66 -0.31
C GLY A 186 -10.86 -8.66 0.74
N LYS A 187 -9.54 -8.91 0.87
CA LYS A 187 -8.96 -9.82 1.88
C LYS A 187 -9.54 -9.62 3.28
N SER A 188 -9.52 -8.39 3.78
CA SER A 188 -10.05 -8.11 5.13
C SER A 188 -11.56 -8.37 5.25
N HIS A 189 -12.34 -8.15 4.18
CA HIS A 189 -13.76 -8.52 4.16
C HIS A 189 -13.93 -10.04 4.23
N LEU A 190 -13.13 -10.76 3.47
CA LEU A 190 -13.12 -12.23 3.49
C LEU A 190 -12.79 -12.80 4.88
N VAL A 191 -11.82 -12.19 5.62
CA VAL A 191 -11.57 -12.58 7.03
C VAL A 191 -12.86 -12.52 7.84
N GLY A 192 -13.64 -11.44 7.72
CA GLY A 192 -14.93 -11.32 8.41
C GLY A 192 -15.92 -12.42 8.02
N THR A 193 -16.00 -12.75 6.74
CA THR A 193 -16.87 -13.80 6.24
C THR A 193 -16.48 -15.18 6.75
N LEU A 194 -15.17 -15.50 6.76
CA LEU A 194 -14.67 -16.77 7.25
C LEU A 194 -14.90 -16.93 8.76
N ILE A 195 -14.72 -15.84 9.53
CA ILE A 195 -15.00 -15.84 10.99
C ILE A 195 -16.48 -16.10 11.27
N ASP A 196 -17.37 -15.52 10.49
CA ASP A 196 -18.82 -15.71 10.66
C ASP A 196 -19.28 -17.14 10.29
N CYS A 197 -18.43 -17.95 9.66
CA CYS A 197 -18.64 -19.38 9.46
C CYS A 197 -18.30 -20.22 10.70
N LEU A 198 -17.61 -19.65 11.70
CA LEU A 198 -17.17 -20.35 12.90
C LEU A 198 -18.10 -20.11 14.09
N ARG A 199 -17.95 -20.91 15.13
CA ARG A 199 -18.65 -20.68 16.40
C ARG A 199 -18.14 -19.38 17.03
N PRO A 200 -19.04 -18.52 17.54
CA PRO A 200 -18.63 -17.27 18.18
C PRO A 200 -17.59 -17.47 19.29
N GLY A 201 -16.56 -16.64 19.33
CA GLY A 201 -15.52 -16.66 20.37
C GLY A 201 -14.41 -17.70 20.16
N THR A 202 -14.47 -18.55 19.13
CA THR A 202 -13.43 -19.58 18.85
C THR A 202 -12.35 -19.11 17.89
N ALA A 203 -12.50 -17.96 17.27
CA ALA A 203 -11.50 -17.34 16.39
C ALA A 203 -10.57 -16.40 17.16
N LEU A 204 -9.29 -16.44 16.85
CA LEU A 204 -8.26 -15.51 17.30
C LEU A 204 -7.73 -14.73 16.08
N ILE A 205 -7.85 -13.42 16.11
CA ILE A 205 -7.33 -12.55 15.05
C ILE A 205 -6.05 -11.89 15.55
N LEU A 206 -4.99 -12.04 14.78
CA LEU A 206 -3.68 -11.50 15.08
C LEU A 206 -3.27 -10.44 14.05
N ALA A 207 -2.71 -9.35 14.53
CA ALA A 207 -2.06 -8.34 13.70
C ALA A 207 -0.77 -7.86 14.34
N GLN A 208 0.13 -7.35 13.53
CA GLN A 208 1.44 -6.89 14.00
C GLN A 208 1.32 -5.70 14.95
N THR A 209 0.51 -4.68 14.58
CA THR A 209 0.37 -3.44 15.37
C THR A 209 -1.07 -3.18 15.77
N GLN A 210 -1.26 -2.37 16.80
CA GLN A 210 -2.60 -1.96 17.25
C GLN A 210 -3.35 -1.18 16.16
N GLY A 211 -2.65 -0.36 15.37
CA GLY A 211 -3.24 0.37 14.26
C GLY A 211 -3.81 -0.56 13.17
N LYS A 212 -3.02 -1.59 12.78
CA LYS A 212 -3.48 -2.62 11.82
C LYS A 212 -4.68 -3.39 12.37
N LEU A 213 -4.65 -3.74 13.66
CA LEU A 213 -5.74 -4.45 14.32
C LEU A 213 -7.03 -3.64 14.34
N THR A 214 -6.97 -2.35 14.69
CA THR A 214 -8.11 -1.44 14.71
C THR A 214 -8.68 -1.22 13.29
N ALA A 215 -7.81 -1.06 12.30
CA ALA A 215 -8.22 -0.92 10.91
C ALA A 215 -8.93 -2.20 10.41
N LEU A 216 -8.40 -3.37 10.75
CA LEU A 216 -9.00 -4.66 10.42
C LEU A 216 -10.37 -4.81 11.10
N GLN A 217 -10.47 -4.51 12.40
CA GLN A 217 -11.71 -4.55 13.16
C GLN A 217 -12.81 -3.68 12.53
N LYS A 218 -12.45 -2.46 12.11
CA LYS A 218 -13.37 -1.54 11.42
C LYS A 218 -13.82 -2.10 10.08
N ARG A 219 -12.91 -2.67 9.29
CA ARG A 219 -13.22 -3.26 7.96
C ARG A 219 -14.10 -4.50 8.06
N ILE A 220 -13.89 -5.33 9.08
CA ILE A 220 -14.69 -6.53 9.33
C ILE A 220 -16.08 -6.18 9.89
N GLY A 221 -16.26 -4.99 10.47
CA GLY A 221 -17.54 -4.57 11.06
C GLY A 221 -17.89 -5.30 12.35
N LEU A 222 -16.91 -5.73 13.14
CA LEU A 222 -17.12 -6.41 14.41
C LEU A 222 -17.61 -5.41 15.47
N LYS A 223 -18.83 -5.62 15.98
CA LYS A 223 -19.36 -4.90 17.15
C LYS A 223 -18.72 -5.46 18.43
N SER A 224 -18.33 -4.62 19.37
CA SER A 224 -17.44 -4.91 20.51
C SER A 224 -17.89 -6.04 21.48
N ASN A 225 -19.14 -6.45 21.49
CA ASN A 225 -19.68 -7.31 22.58
C ASN A 225 -19.69 -8.82 22.30
N LYS A 226 -19.30 -9.31 21.12
CA LYS A 226 -19.17 -10.74 20.81
C LYS A 226 -17.91 -11.01 19.98
N SER A 227 -16.83 -10.30 20.29
CA SER A 227 -15.64 -10.25 19.47
C SER A 227 -14.85 -11.54 19.53
N PRO A 228 -14.32 -12.04 18.40
CA PRO A 228 -13.20 -12.95 18.38
C PRO A 228 -12.04 -12.34 19.19
N GLY A 229 -11.11 -13.14 19.65
CA GLY A 229 -9.92 -12.62 20.32
C GLY A 229 -9.14 -11.72 19.35
N LEU A 230 -9.12 -10.42 19.59
CA LEU A 230 -8.39 -9.42 18.81
C LEU A 230 -7.14 -9.03 19.58
N VAL A 231 -5.96 -9.43 19.09
CA VAL A 231 -4.72 -9.29 19.85
C VAL A 231 -3.55 -8.97 18.90
N THR A 232 -2.65 -8.07 19.31
CA THR A 232 -1.37 -7.90 18.60
C THR A 232 -0.42 -9.06 18.91
N PHE A 233 0.56 -9.29 18.03
CA PHE A 233 1.57 -10.33 18.24
C PHE A 233 2.28 -10.18 19.60
N GLU A 234 2.68 -8.94 19.94
CA GLU A 234 3.31 -8.60 21.21
C GLU A 234 2.39 -8.93 22.41
N ARG A 235 1.12 -8.49 22.35
CA ARG A 235 0.17 -8.73 23.43
C ARG A 235 -0.13 -10.21 23.62
N LEU A 236 -0.21 -10.98 22.51
CA LEU A 236 -0.33 -12.43 22.58
C LEU A 236 0.87 -13.04 23.32
N ALA A 237 2.10 -12.69 22.92
CA ALA A 237 3.31 -13.20 23.55
C ALA A 237 3.36 -12.89 25.06
N ARG A 238 2.99 -11.64 25.44
CA ARG A 238 2.89 -11.26 26.86
C ARG A 238 1.84 -12.06 27.62
N MET A 239 0.69 -12.33 27.02
CA MET A 239 -0.37 -13.13 27.63
C MET A 239 0.10 -14.59 27.85
N LEU A 240 0.73 -15.18 26.86
CA LEU A 240 1.25 -16.56 26.92
C LEU A 240 2.34 -16.70 27.98
N LEU A 241 3.29 -15.80 28.04
CA LEU A 241 4.36 -15.79 29.02
C LEU A 241 3.85 -15.58 30.46
N LYS A 242 2.74 -14.85 30.65
CA LYS A 242 2.11 -14.68 31.98
C LYS A 242 1.33 -15.90 32.44
N SER A 243 0.78 -16.68 31.53
CA SER A 243 0.03 -17.89 31.84
C SER A 243 0.92 -19.11 32.15
N ASP A 244 2.21 -19.03 31.82
CA ASP A 244 3.18 -20.06 32.08
C ASP A 244 3.69 -19.95 33.52
N SER A 245 3.26 -20.87 34.40
CA SER A 245 3.64 -20.92 35.82
C SER A 245 5.14 -21.15 36.06
N ASN A 246 5.86 -21.67 35.05
CA ASN A 246 7.30 -21.95 35.12
C ASN A 246 8.16 -20.73 34.75
N ASN A 247 7.55 -19.66 34.25
CA ASN A 247 8.29 -18.47 33.86
C ASN A 247 8.25 -17.42 34.99
N PRO A 248 9.40 -17.08 35.63
CA PRO A 248 9.42 -16.01 36.61
C PRO A 248 8.92 -14.74 35.91
N GLY A 249 7.71 -14.33 36.30
CA GLY A 249 6.97 -13.25 35.62
C GLY A 249 7.87 -12.10 35.26
N ILE A 250 7.59 -11.47 34.13
CA ILE A 250 8.24 -10.24 33.71
C ILE A 250 8.06 -9.23 34.86
N LYS A 251 8.99 -9.23 35.82
CA LYS A 251 8.99 -8.24 36.89
C LYS A 251 9.05 -6.91 36.19
N SER A 252 8.11 -6.03 36.51
CA SER A 252 8.10 -4.64 36.06
C SER A 252 9.38 -3.99 36.61
N ALA A 253 10.48 -4.17 35.91
CA ALA A 253 11.69 -3.41 36.18
C ALA A 253 11.41 -1.94 35.82
N LYS A 254 11.75 -1.04 36.73
CA LYS A 254 11.60 0.40 36.47
C LYS A 254 12.33 0.74 35.15
N PRO A 255 11.70 1.54 34.25
CA PRO A 255 12.38 1.93 33.04
C PRO A 255 13.68 2.63 33.39
N TYR A 256 14.76 2.22 32.78
CA TYR A 256 16.05 2.87 32.91
C TYR A 256 15.89 4.29 32.33
N GLN A 257 16.06 5.31 33.14
CA GLN A 257 15.69 6.69 32.80
C GLN A 257 16.47 7.30 31.64
N ASN A 258 17.66 6.75 31.28
CA ASN A 258 18.47 7.26 30.19
C ASN A 258 19.14 6.11 29.42
N PHE A 259 18.44 5.56 28.41
CA PHE A 259 19.06 4.65 27.47
C PHE A 259 20.09 5.38 26.61
N ASN A 260 21.35 5.00 26.76
CA ASN A 260 22.41 5.46 25.89
C ASN A 260 23.10 4.25 25.26
N ALA A 261 23.08 4.17 23.94
CA ALA A 261 23.66 3.06 23.18
C ALA A 261 25.18 2.90 23.44
N LYS A 262 25.92 4.00 23.70
CA LYS A 262 27.34 3.94 24.06
C LYS A 262 27.55 3.28 25.42
N THR A 263 26.74 3.66 26.41
CA THR A 263 26.81 3.08 27.76
C THR A 263 26.47 1.59 27.71
N LEU A 264 25.40 1.22 26.98
CA LEU A 264 25.02 -0.19 26.80
C LEU A 264 26.13 -1.01 26.14
N ALA A 265 26.79 -0.47 25.11
CA ALA A 265 27.90 -1.15 24.46
C ALA A 265 29.06 -1.39 25.43
N LEU A 266 29.39 -0.40 26.27
CA LEU A 266 30.42 -0.51 27.27
C LEU A 266 30.06 -1.53 28.38
N ASP A 267 28.81 -1.51 28.88
CA ASP A 267 28.33 -2.44 29.90
C ASP A 267 28.37 -3.90 29.43
N LEU A 268 28.18 -4.10 28.14
CA LEU A 268 28.26 -5.41 27.48
C LEU A 268 29.68 -5.78 27.03
N ASN A 269 30.68 -4.94 27.30
CA ASN A 269 32.04 -5.08 26.77
C ASN A 269 32.05 -5.28 25.23
N ILE A 270 31.15 -4.60 24.53
CA ILE A 270 31.13 -4.51 23.07
C ILE A 270 32.10 -3.38 22.71
N LEU A 271 33.27 -3.75 22.24
CA LEU A 271 34.25 -2.84 21.72
C LEU A 271 33.94 -2.46 20.27
N GLY A 272 34.86 -2.07 19.48
CA GLY A 272 34.65 -1.94 18.03
C GLY A 272 34.70 -3.29 17.31
N PHE A 273 34.19 -3.33 16.09
CA PHE A 273 34.32 -4.47 15.20
C PHE A 273 34.82 -4.02 13.83
N ARG A 274 35.98 -4.55 13.41
CA ARG A 274 36.71 -4.03 12.24
C ARG A 274 36.85 -2.50 12.35
N ASN A 275 36.06 -1.85 11.55
CA ASN A 275 36.09 -0.40 11.37
C ASN A 275 34.87 0.29 12.01
N HIS A 276 34.01 -0.45 12.69
CA HIS A 276 32.84 0.07 13.39
C HIS A 276 33.24 0.38 14.85
N ASP A 277 32.76 1.52 15.36
CA ASP A 277 32.88 1.84 16.78
C ASP A 277 31.93 0.92 17.61
N ALA A 278 32.02 1.03 18.92
CA ALA A 278 31.22 0.22 19.84
C ALA A 278 29.72 0.37 19.61
N LYS A 279 29.26 1.57 19.25
CA LYS A 279 27.85 1.85 18.99
C LYS A 279 27.37 1.25 17.67
N ALA A 280 28.13 1.42 16.59
CA ALA A 280 27.79 0.80 15.30
C ALA A 280 27.83 -0.73 15.40
N THR A 281 28.80 -1.27 16.17
CA THR A 281 28.86 -2.71 16.47
C THR A 281 27.65 -3.20 17.26
N LEU A 282 27.19 -2.44 18.26
CA LEU A 282 25.95 -2.76 18.98
C LEU A 282 24.74 -2.81 18.03
N ASN A 283 24.62 -1.87 17.09
CA ASN A 283 23.53 -1.88 16.10
C ASN A 283 23.58 -3.11 15.19
N ILE A 284 24.80 -3.58 14.82
CA ILE A 284 24.96 -4.85 14.09
C ILE A 284 24.47 -6.01 14.94
N CYS A 285 24.86 -6.05 16.22
CA CYS A 285 24.42 -7.08 17.15
C CYS A 285 22.90 -7.07 17.35
N LEU A 286 22.26 -5.89 17.41
CA LEU A 286 20.79 -5.77 17.46
C LEU A 286 20.12 -6.37 16.22
N LYS A 287 20.65 -6.12 15.02
CA LYS A 287 20.14 -6.75 13.79
C LYS A 287 20.29 -8.28 13.81
N ILE A 288 21.41 -8.79 14.36
CA ILE A 288 21.64 -10.24 14.51
C ILE A 288 20.62 -10.83 15.48
N VAL A 289 20.41 -10.21 16.64
CA VAL A 289 19.43 -10.64 17.63
C VAL A 289 18.01 -10.56 17.08
N GLU A 290 17.64 -9.51 16.34
CA GLU A 290 16.32 -9.41 15.68
C GLU A 290 16.11 -10.57 14.72
N ARG A 291 17.08 -10.87 13.82
CA ARG A 291 16.98 -12.01 12.90
C ARG A 291 16.82 -13.33 13.63
N TYR A 292 17.57 -13.52 14.73
CA TYR A 292 17.41 -14.69 15.60
C TYR A 292 16.00 -14.75 16.18
N CYS A 293 15.50 -13.66 16.73
CA CYS A 293 14.15 -13.60 17.30
C CYS A 293 13.06 -13.93 16.26
N ARG A 294 13.25 -13.55 15.02
CA ARG A 294 12.32 -13.86 13.92
C ARG A 294 12.43 -15.30 13.41
N SER A 295 13.53 -16.01 13.71
CA SER A 295 13.79 -17.38 13.23
C SER A 295 13.12 -18.46 14.07
N ARG A 296 13.13 -19.72 13.58
CA ARG A 296 12.73 -20.91 14.33
C ARG A 296 13.86 -21.50 15.18
N ASP A 297 15.09 -21.01 15.02
CA ASP A 297 16.27 -21.58 15.63
C ASP A 297 16.23 -21.46 17.16
N TYR A 298 16.66 -22.49 17.87
CA TYR A 298 16.72 -22.48 19.33
C TYR A 298 17.93 -21.75 19.87
N THR A 299 18.98 -21.63 19.06
CA THR A 299 20.24 -21.00 19.43
C THR A 299 20.67 -19.96 18.40
N LEU A 300 21.36 -18.94 18.88
CA LEU A 300 21.96 -17.92 18.04
C LEU A 300 23.14 -18.53 17.26
N SER A 301 23.25 -18.26 15.96
CA SER A 301 24.26 -18.86 15.08
C SER A 301 24.67 -17.91 13.96
N THR A 302 25.67 -18.29 13.18
CA THR A 302 26.18 -17.51 12.05
C THR A 302 25.15 -17.23 10.97
N LYS A 303 24.07 -18.02 10.86
CA LYS A 303 22.94 -17.80 9.93
C LYS A 303 22.22 -16.48 10.17
N HIS A 304 22.31 -15.93 11.39
CA HIS A 304 21.64 -14.68 11.75
C HIS A 304 22.47 -13.44 11.43
N ILE A 305 23.77 -13.62 11.11
CA ILE A 305 24.65 -12.51 10.76
C ILE A 305 24.19 -11.93 9.41
N PRO A 306 24.02 -10.62 9.28
CA PRO A 306 23.69 -9.98 8.00
C PRO A 306 24.85 -10.17 7.00
N HIS A 307 24.51 -10.14 5.70
CA HIS A 307 25.55 -10.13 4.67
C HIS A 307 26.29 -8.80 4.71
N PHE A 308 27.62 -8.90 4.79
CA PHE A 308 28.53 -7.77 4.68
C PHE A 308 29.08 -7.68 3.25
N LYS A 309 29.42 -6.47 2.79
CA LYS A 309 30.06 -6.27 1.48
C LYS A 309 31.38 -7.02 1.35
N GLN A 310 32.15 -7.10 2.45
CA GLN A 310 33.37 -7.88 2.56
C GLN A 310 33.07 -9.17 3.32
N ALA A 311 33.54 -10.28 2.80
CA ALA A 311 33.41 -11.58 3.46
C ALA A 311 33.98 -11.54 4.90
N LEU A 312 33.23 -12.11 5.82
CA LEU A 312 33.66 -12.23 7.22
C LEU A 312 34.58 -13.44 7.39
N SER A 313 35.66 -13.26 8.13
CA SER A 313 36.50 -14.36 8.58
C SER A 313 35.78 -15.21 9.64
N SER A 314 36.30 -16.39 9.94
CA SER A 314 35.79 -17.22 11.03
C SER A 314 35.87 -16.49 12.39
N LEU A 315 36.94 -15.75 12.64
CA LEU A 315 37.13 -14.97 13.85
C LEU A 315 36.12 -13.81 13.94
N ASP A 316 35.85 -13.10 12.82
CA ASP A 316 34.82 -12.06 12.75
C ASP A 316 33.46 -12.59 13.16
N ASN A 317 33.08 -13.74 12.62
CA ASN A 317 31.82 -14.40 12.93
C ASN A 317 31.74 -14.76 14.43
N GLN A 318 32.81 -15.25 15.02
CA GLN A 318 32.84 -15.60 16.44
C GLN A 318 32.71 -14.35 17.34
N VAL A 319 33.40 -13.27 17.02
CA VAL A 319 33.30 -11.99 17.77
C VAL A 319 31.87 -11.44 17.73
N LEU A 320 31.26 -11.38 16.53
CA LEU A 320 29.89 -10.90 16.40
C LEU A 320 28.87 -11.77 17.12
N LEU A 321 29.06 -13.10 17.11
CA LEU A 321 28.18 -14.04 17.83
C LEU A 321 28.34 -13.89 19.35
N GLU A 322 29.56 -13.72 19.84
CA GLU A 322 29.82 -13.51 21.26
C GLU A 322 29.16 -12.23 21.76
N TYR A 323 29.36 -11.10 21.05
CA TYR A 323 28.71 -9.83 21.36
C TYR A 323 27.19 -9.92 21.31
N SER A 324 26.66 -10.57 20.28
CA SER A 324 25.23 -10.76 20.13
C SER A 324 24.63 -11.69 21.21
N SER A 325 25.40 -12.67 21.68
CA SER A 325 24.99 -13.56 22.77
C SER A 325 24.90 -12.83 24.10
N ARG A 326 25.86 -11.96 24.41
CA ARG A 326 25.83 -11.08 25.60
C ARG A 326 24.61 -10.16 25.55
N LEU A 327 24.36 -9.54 24.39
CA LEU A 327 23.19 -8.70 24.18
C LEU A 327 21.88 -9.49 24.34
N TRP A 328 21.77 -10.67 23.74
CA TRP A 328 20.61 -11.54 23.89
C TRP A 328 20.36 -11.90 25.36
N THR A 329 21.38 -12.28 26.08
CA THR A 329 21.29 -12.65 27.51
C THR A 329 20.78 -11.48 28.36
N LEU A 330 21.23 -10.25 28.07
CA LEU A 330 20.73 -9.07 28.76
C LEU A 330 19.26 -8.79 28.42
N LEU A 331 18.90 -8.81 27.13
CA LEU A 331 17.54 -8.54 26.66
C LEU A 331 16.55 -9.62 27.12
N ASP A 332 17.00 -10.85 27.23
CA ASP A 332 16.18 -11.96 27.77
C ASP A 332 15.86 -11.77 29.26
N ARG A 333 16.83 -11.30 30.05
CA ARG A 333 16.63 -10.97 31.46
C ARG A 333 15.83 -9.70 31.70
N HIS A 334 15.97 -8.71 30.81
CA HIS A 334 15.38 -7.38 30.94
C HIS A 334 14.64 -6.97 29.65
N PRO A 335 13.44 -7.51 29.38
CA PRO A 335 12.70 -7.24 28.12
C PRO A 335 12.35 -5.78 27.88
N ILE A 336 12.30 -4.96 28.93
CA ILE A 336 12.01 -3.51 28.83
C ILE A 336 13.05 -2.77 27.97
N TRP A 337 14.27 -3.28 27.91
CA TRP A 337 15.31 -2.71 27.03
C TRP A 337 14.98 -2.96 25.54
N GLY A 338 14.16 -3.97 25.26
CA GLY A 338 13.64 -4.23 23.91
C GLY A 338 12.81 -3.09 23.35
N SER A 339 12.03 -2.39 24.19
CA SER A 339 11.21 -1.25 23.75
C SER A 339 12.08 -0.07 23.31
N GLN A 340 13.21 0.15 23.99
CA GLN A 340 14.15 1.22 23.66
C GLN A 340 15.01 0.89 22.43
N THR A 341 15.15 -0.38 22.10
CA THR A 341 15.90 -0.87 20.93
C THR A 341 15.02 -1.15 19.71
N GLY A 342 13.69 -1.05 19.85
CA GLY A 342 12.73 -1.29 18.76
C GLY A 342 12.49 -2.77 18.41
N ILE A 343 13.03 -3.72 19.18
CA ILE A 343 12.88 -5.18 18.91
C ILE A 343 12.03 -5.92 19.96
N GLU A 344 11.34 -5.21 20.85
CA GLU A 344 10.59 -5.78 21.96
C GLU A 344 9.55 -6.84 21.51
N GLU A 345 8.82 -6.53 20.45
CA GLU A 345 7.82 -7.46 19.87
C GLU A 345 8.47 -8.81 19.54
N PHE A 346 9.55 -8.80 18.77
CA PHE A 346 10.22 -10.03 18.33
C PHE A 346 10.87 -10.77 19.50
N LEU A 347 11.40 -10.02 20.46
CA LEU A 347 11.99 -10.57 21.69
C LEU A 347 10.94 -11.38 22.49
N LEU A 348 9.77 -10.79 22.74
CA LEU A 348 8.70 -11.44 23.50
C LEU A 348 8.14 -12.67 22.79
N ILE A 349 7.97 -12.58 21.46
CA ILE A 349 7.53 -13.72 20.64
C ILE A 349 8.56 -14.86 20.73
N LYS A 350 9.85 -14.52 20.60
CA LYS A 350 10.93 -15.51 20.69
C LYS A 350 10.97 -16.20 22.05
N ARG A 351 10.84 -15.43 23.14
CA ARG A 351 10.77 -15.99 24.49
C ARG A 351 9.59 -16.93 24.65
N ALA A 352 8.40 -16.53 24.21
CA ALA A 352 7.21 -17.40 24.24
C ALA A 352 7.42 -18.68 23.41
N SER A 353 8.09 -18.56 22.26
CA SER A 353 8.45 -19.71 21.43
C SER A 353 9.45 -20.64 22.13
N LEU A 354 10.51 -20.10 22.74
CA LEU A 354 11.51 -20.92 23.47
C LEU A 354 10.94 -21.56 24.72
N ALA A 355 10.03 -20.88 25.43
CA ALA A 355 9.33 -21.39 26.58
C ALA A 355 8.31 -22.52 26.25
N GLY A 356 8.11 -22.85 24.97
CA GLY A 356 7.16 -23.87 24.58
C GLY A 356 5.70 -23.43 24.66
N CYS A 357 5.41 -22.16 24.78
CA CYS A 357 4.04 -21.65 24.88
C CYS A 357 3.18 -22.07 23.68
N MET A 358 1.89 -22.25 23.93
CA MET A 358 0.87 -22.63 22.95
C MET A 358 -0.32 -21.70 23.04
N ILE A 359 -1.05 -21.56 21.95
CA ILE A 359 -2.30 -20.78 21.92
C ILE A 359 -3.36 -21.52 22.78
N PRO A 360 -4.13 -20.81 23.61
CA PRO A 360 -5.17 -21.43 24.44
C PRO A 360 -6.18 -22.25 23.62
N ALA A 361 -6.53 -23.45 24.09
CA ALA A 361 -7.41 -24.42 23.43
C ALA A 361 -8.83 -23.88 23.12
N ARG A 362 -9.27 -22.80 23.78
CA ARG A 362 -10.55 -22.16 23.49
C ARG A 362 -10.62 -21.60 22.07
N TYR A 363 -9.47 -21.26 21.46
CA TYR A 363 -9.39 -20.83 20.08
C TYR A 363 -9.16 -22.06 19.19
N THR A 364 -10.02 -22.24 18.21
CA THR A 364 -9.90 -23.30 17.20
C THR A 364 -9.19 -22.82 15.95
N HIS A 365 -9.31 -21.52 15.62
CA HIS A 365 -8.76 -20.93 14.41
C HIS A 365 -7.99 -19.66 14.72
N VAL A 366 -6.87 -19.48 14.04
CA VAL A 366 -6.04 -18.28 14.11
C VAL A 366 -6.02 -17.60 12.74
N PHE A 367 -6.43 -16.33 12.69
CA PHE A 367 -6.45 -15.51 11.49
C PHE A 367 -5.34 -14.48 11.52
N ILE A 368 -4.58 -14.36 10.42
CA ILE A 368 -3.55 -13.34 10.25
C ILE A 368 -3.75 -12.69 8.88
N ASP A 369 -4.12 -11.40 8.88
CA ASP A 369 -4.13 -10.57 7.70
C ASP A 369 -2.73 -9.92 7.53
N GLU A 370 -2.31 -9.64 6.29
CA GLU A 370 -0.98 -9.13 5.95
C GLU A 370 0.13 -10.11 6.41
N SER A 371 0.00 -11.37 5.99
CA SER A 371 0.83 -12.48 6.48
C SER A 371 2.30 -12.48 6.00
N GLN A 372 2.68 -11.62 5.06
CA GLN A 372 4.02 -11.56 4.49
C GLN A 372 5.13 -11.20 5.49
N GLY A 373 4.79 -10.60 6.64
CA GLY A 373 5.75 -10.18 7.67
C GLY A 373 5.76 -11.03 8.94
N ILE A 374 5.10 -12.20 8.98
CA ILE A 374 4.97 -13.00 10.19
C ILE A 374 6.34 -13.55 10.65
N PRO A 375 6.75 -13.33 11.93
CA PRO A 375 7.93 -13.98 12.49
C PRO A 375 7.75 -15.51 12.53
N LYS A 376 8.78 -16.26 12.10
CA LYS A 376 8.75 -17.72 12.10
C LYS A 376 8.64 -18.31 13.52
N SER A 377 9.14 -17.60 14.53
CA SER A 377 8.95 -17.92 15.94
C SER A 377 7.48 -17.86 16.38
N LEU A 378 6.67 -16.96 15.80
CA LEU A 378 5.22 -16.93 16.05
C LEU A 378 4.52 -18.13 15.40
N LEU A 379 4.90 -18.47 14.17
CA LEU A 379 4.39 -19.70 13.53
C LEU A 379 4.69 -20.95 14.36
N GLN A 380 5.87 -21.01 14.97
CA GLN A 380 6.26 -22.11 15.85
C GLN A 380 5.36 -22.23 17.10
N ILE A 381 4.90 -21.10 17.67
CA ILE A 381 3.92 -21.10 18.77
C ILE A 381 2.57 -21.63 18.29
N ILE A 382 2.12 -21.20 17.11
CA ILE A 382 0.82 -21.62 16.55
C ILE A 382 0.84 -23.10 16.18
N GLU A 383 1.91 -23.57 15.55
CA GLU A 383 2.06 -24.97 15.10
C GLU A 383 2.18 -26.00 16.24
N ARG A 384 2.53 -25.57 17.46
CA ARG A 384 2.51 -26.46 18.64
C ARG A 384 1.11 -26.75 19.14
N GLY A 385 0.15 -25.90 18.85
CA GLY A 385 -1.24 -26.09 19.17
C GLY A 385 -2.00 -26.87 18.09
N ASN A 386 -3.26 -27.15 18.36
CA ASN A 386 -4.16 -27.78 17.39
C ASN A 386 -5.01 -26.77 16.61
N GLN A 387 -4.61 -25.50 16.62
CA GLN A 387 -5.35 -24.45 15.93
C GLN A 387 -5.14 -24.51 14.43
N VAL A 388 -6.22 -24.33 13.69
CA VAL A 388 -6.17 -24.14 12.25
C VAL A 388 -5.67 -22.73 11.96
N LEU A 389 -4.66 -22.61 11.14
CA LEU A 389 -4.07 -21.33 10.75
C LEU A 389 -4.64 -20.88 9.39
N ILE A 390 -5.23 -19.70 9.39
CA ILE A 390 -5.73 -19.01 8.19
C ILE A 390 -4.91 -17.74 8.00
N THR A 391 -4.18 -17.67 6.90
CA THR A 391 -3.35 -16.52 6.55
C THR A 391 -3.81 -15.89 5.24
N LEU A 392 -3.87 -14.57 5.22
CA LEU A 392 -4.14 -13.81 4.01
C LEU A 392 -2.98 -12.85 3.78
N GLY A 393 -2.48 -12.80 2.56
CA GLY A 393 -1.32 -11.98 2.23
C GLY A 393 -1.34 -11.48 0.80
N ASP A 394 -0.40 -10.59 0.53
CA ASP A 394 -0.08 -10.09 -0.79
C ASP A 394 1.44 -10.14 -0.95
N GLU A 395 1.93 -11.11 -1.68
CA GLU A 395 3.38 -11.33 -1.82
C GLU A 395 4.09 -10.12 -2.46
N TYR A 396 3.39 -9.36 -3.32
CA TYR A 396 3.95 -8.14 -3.92
C TYR A 396 4.06 -6.96 -2.96
N GLN A 397 3.49 -7.05 -1.75
CA GLN A 397 3.73 -6.10 -0.66
C GLN A 397 4.93 -6.48 0.22
N ASP A 398 5.57 -7.62 0.01
CA ASP A 398 6.84 -7.98 0.66
C ASP A 398 8.02 -7.50 -0.18
N THR A 399 8.64 -6.41 0.24
CA THR A 399 9.83 -5.83 -0.40
C THR A 399 11.14 -6.50 0.02
N GLN A 400 11.12 -7.35 1.05
CA GLN A 400 12.32 -8.03 1.60
C GLN A 400 12.38 -9.50 1.21
N ASP A 401 12.10 -9.82 -0.05
CA ASP A 401 12.06 -11.18 -0.55
C ASP A 401 13.45 -11.80 -0.60
N THR A 402 13.82 -12.52 0.44
CA THR A 402 15.05 -13.31 0.47
C THR A 402 14.74 -14.76 0.14
N GLU A 403 15.59 -15.43 -0.66
CA GLU A 403 15.45 -16.86 -0.99
C GLU A 403 15.23 -17.75 0.24
N ALA A 404 15.80 -17.36 1.39
CA ALA A 404 15.61 -18.04 2.67
C ALA A 404 14.16 -18.00 3.17
N LYS A 405 13.36 -17.00 2.79
CA LYS A 405 11.95 -16.91 3.16
C LYS A 405 11.07 -17.91 2.40
N ARG A 406 11.43 -18.27 1.17
CA ARG A 406 10.63 -19.16 0.31
C ARG A 406 10.63 -20.61 0.78
N LYS A 407 11.81 -21.09 1.22
CA LYS A 407 11.98 -22.51 1.66
C LYS A 407 11.49 -22.79 3.09
N SER A 408 11.00 -21.81 3.79
CA SER A 408 10.65 -21.91 5.21
C SER A 408 9.26 -21.36 5.54
N GLY A 409 8.42 -21.22 4.53
CA GLY A 409 7.00 -20.95 4.70
C GLY A 409 6.30 -22.03 5.53
N LEU A 410 5.04 -21.79 5.86
CA LEU A 410 4.11 -22.77 6.43
C LEU A 410 4.40 -24.17 5.87
N ARG A 411 4.41 -25.20 6.69
CA ARG A 411 4.69 -26.58 6.27
C ARG A 411 4.05 -26.86 4.92
N GLU A 412 4.85 -27.13 3.89
CA GLU A 412 4.38 -27.37 2.52
C GLU A 412 3.36 -28.52 2.43
N ASN A 413 3.35 -29.41 3.43
CA ASN A 413 2.43 -30.52 3.53
C ASN A 413 1.26 -30.17 4.46
N GLY A 414 0.09 -29.90 3.90
CA GLY A 414 -1.17 -29.71 4.66
C GLY A 414 -1.74 -28.30 4.69
N VAL A 415 -1.17 -27.36 3.93
CA VAL A 415 -1.77 -26.02 3.75
C VAL A 415 -2.42 -25.92 2.38
N ARG A 416 -3.70 -25.59 2.36
CA ARG A 416 -4.41 -25.32 1.13
C ARG A 416 -4.11 -23.89 0.66
N HIS A 417 -3.66 -23.75 -0.57
CA HIS A 417 -3.35 -22.45 -1.19
C HIS A 417 -4.48 -22.02 -2.13
N HIS A 418 -4.95 -20.79 -1.97
CA HIS A 418 -5.88 -20.15 -2.90
C HIS A 418 -5.32 -18.81 -3.39
N HIS A 419 -5.51 -18.54 -4.68
CA HIS A 419 -5.16 -17.27 -5.29
C HIS A 419 -6.42 -16.48 -5.63
N LEU A 420 -6.42 -15.20 -5.28
CA LEU A 420 -7.46 -14.25 -5.64
C LEU A 420 -6.83 -13.14 -6.48
N SER A 421 -7.22 -13.05 -7.74
CA SER A 421 -6.68 -12.06 -8.71
C SER A 421 -7.66 -10.92 -9.01
N TYR A 422 -8.95 -11.12 -8.75
CA TYR A 422 -10.01 -10.22 -9.12
C TYR A 422 -10.23 -9.11 -8.09
N SER A 423 -9.84 -7.88 -8.45
CA SER A 423 -9.96 -6.72 -7.57
C SER A 423 -11.28 -6.01 -7.78
N VAL A 424 -12.08 -5.98 -6.73
CA VAL A 424 -13.33 -5.22 -6.69
C VAL A 424 -13.14 -3.71 -6.45
N ARG A 425 -11.92 -3.25 -6.21
CA ARG A 425 -11.58 -1.85 -5.97
C ARG A 425 -11.00 -1.16 -7.20
N SER A 426 -10.17 -1.87 -7.93
CA SER A 426 -9.38 -1.33 -9.04
C SER A 426 -10.05 -1.61 -10.38
N GLY A 427 -9.88 -0.71 -11.33
CA GLY A 427 -10.36 -0.86 -12.70
C GLY A 427 -9.28 -1.36 -13.65
N ARG A 428 -9.63 -1.50 -14.93
CA ARG A 428 -8.73 -1.96 -16.00
C ARG A 428 -7.51 -1.08 -16.21
N ASN A 429 -7.60 0.21 -15.90
CA ASN A 429 -6.47 1.13 -15.99
C ASN A 429 -5.35 0.77 -14.98
N VAL A 430 -5.70 0.38 -13.77
CA VAL A 430 -4.73 -0.13 -12.78
C VAL A 430 -4.21 -1.51 -13.18
N GLU A 431 -5.05 -2.37 -13.74
CA GLU A 431 -4.66 -3.66 -14.30
C GLU A 431 -3.55 -3.53 -15.35
N ARG A 432 -3.67 -2.56 -16.28
CA ARG A 432 -2.64 -2.28 -17.28
C ARG A 432 -1.29 -1.90 -16.69
N LEU A 433 -1.26 -1.18 -15.56
CA LEU A 433 -0.02 -0.79 -14.90
C LEU A 433 0.58 -1.94 -14.06
N VAL A 434 -0.25 -2.77 -13.44
CA VAL A 434 0.18 -3.79 -12.49
C VAL A 434 0.65 -5.07 -13.18
N ASN A 435 0.00 -5.51 -14.26
CA ASN A 435 0.34 -6.76 -14.94
C ASN A 435 1.76 -6.80 -15.52
N PRO A 436 2.30 -5.73 -16.12
CA PRO A 436 3.71 -5.69 -16.50
C PRO A 436 4.66 -5.92 -15.31
N LEU A 437 4.38 -5.29 -14.15
CA LEU A 437 5.19 -5.49 -12.93
C LEU A 437 5.15 -6.95 -12.45
N ILE A 438 3.97 -7.57 -12.47
CA ILE A 438 3.80 -8.98 -12.13
C ILE A 438 4.61 -9.87 -13.08
N SER A 439 4.63 -9.57 -14.38
CA SER A 439 5.31 -10.37 -15.39
C SER A 439 6.83 -10.35 -15.26
N ILE A 440 7.43 -9.21 -14.88
CA ILE A 440 8.89 -9.03 -14.87
C ILE A 440 9.56 -9.43 -13.55
N HIS A 441 8.84 -9.54 -12.44
CA HIS A 441 9.41 -9.95 -11.15
C HIS A 441 10.01 -11.37 -11.28
N SER A 442 11.23 -11.59 -10.80
CA SER A 442 11.96 -12.84 -11.05
C SER A 442 11.29 -14.08 -10.44
N ASN A 443 10.66 -13.91 -9.28
CA ASN A 443 10.45 -15.05 -8.39
C ASN A 443 9.02 -15.17 -7.82
N LYS A 444 8.17 -14.13 -7.93
CA LYS A 444 6.79 -14.17 -7.39
C LYS A 444 5.81 -14.76 -8.39
N SER A 445 4.62 -15.11 -7.93
CA SER A 445 3.55 -15.65 -8.76
C SER A 445 3.24 -14.74 -9.96
N LYS A 446 2.99 -15.33 -11.12
CA LYS A 446 2.69 -14.65 -12.39
C LYS A 446 1.18 -14.63 -12.70
N ILE A 447 0.33 -14.87 -11.71
CA ILE A 447 -1.12 -14.83 -11.91
C ILE A 447 -1.51 -13.39 -12.26
N PRO A 448 -2.18 -13.15 -13.39
CA PRO A 448 -2.60 -11.81 -13.78
C PRO A 448 -3.55 -11.19 -12.77
N PHE A 449 -3.37 -9.89 -12.55
CA PHE A 449 -4.32 -9.06 -11.79
C PHE A 449 -5.50 -8.69 -12.71
N GLU A 450 -6.71 -8.77 -12.20
CA GLU A 450 -7.94 -8.43 -12.91
C GLU A 450 -8.67 -7.30 -12.18
N GLY A 451 -8.97 -6.22 -12.88
CA GLY A 451 -9.70 -5.07 -12.34
C GLY A 451 -11.19 -5.13 -12.71
N ALA A 452 -12.06 -5.22 -11.72
CA ALA A 452 -13.51 -5.36 -11.90
C ALA A 452 -14.25 -4.04 -12.11
N ARG A 453 -13.66 -2.92 -11.69
CA ARG A 453 -14.36 -1.63 -11.65
C ARG A 453 -14.32 -0.93 -13.00
N ASP A 454 -15.46 -0.46 -13.50
CA ASP A 454 -15.53 0.32 -14.74
C ASP A 454 -14.90 1.70 -14.57
N GLY A 455 -15.24 2.43 -13.54
CA GLY A 455 -14.59 3.69 -13.18
C GLY A 455 -13.32 3.42 -12.38
N GLY A 456 -12.18 3.43 -13.05
CA GLY A 456 -10.89 3.19 -12.39
C GLY A 456 -10.36 4.40 -11.62
N VAL A 457 -9.16 4.23 -11.10
CA VAL A 457 -8.34 5.32 -10.60
C VAL A 457 -7.99 6.23 -11.79
N SER A 458 -8.23 7.53 -11.68
CA SER A 458 -7.77 8.48 -12.70
C SER A 458 -6.24 8.51 -12.69
N ILE A 459 -5.62 8.30 -13.84
CA ILE A 459 -4.17 8.30 -13.99
C ILE A 459 -3.77 9.56 -14.74
N GLU A 460 -2.87 10.33 -14.17
CA GLU A 460 -2.38 11.59 -14.73
C GLU A 460 -0.85 11.60 -14.73
N HIS A 461 -0.25 11.92 -15.88
CA HIS A 461 1.19 12.11 -16.00
C HIS A 461 1.54 13.57 -15.70
N TYR A 462 2.47 13.78 -14.78
CA TYR A 462 2.85 15.11 -14.36
C TYR A 462 4.23 15.54 -14.91
N PRO A 463 4.41 16.83 -15.25
CA PRO A 463 5.68 17.36 -15.73
C PRO A 463 6.70 17.53 -14.59
N ARG A 464 7.98 17.74 -14.93
CA ARG A 464 9.08 17.87 -13.94
C ARG A 464 8.87 18.95 -12.88
N GLU A 465 8.18 20.04 -13.22
CA GLU A 465 7.90 21.19 -12.34
C GLU A 465 6.47 21.13 -11.78
N PHE A 466 6.01 19.95 -11.43
CA PHE A 466 4.66 19.75 -10.91
C PHE A 466 4.58 20.02 -9.41
N ALA A 467 3.66 20.89 -9.00
CA ALA A 467 3.31 21.06 -7.60
C ALA A 467 2.21 20.05 -7.20
N PRO A 468 2.46 19.18 -6.23
CA PRO A 468 1.46 18.22 -5.80
C PRO A 468 0.18 18.92 -5.32
N PRO A 469 -1.01 18.40 -5.66
CA PRO A 469 -2.26 18.94 -5.14
C PRO A 469 -2.35 18.74 -3.63
N GLU A 470 -3.14 19.60 -2.96
CA GLU A 470 -3.38 19.49 -1.53
C GLU A 470 -3.85 18.08 -1.12
N SER A 471 -3.45 17.65 0.05
CA SER A 471 -3.80 16.33 0.61
C SER A 471 -3.31 15.13 -0.20
N CYS A 472 -2.35 15.33 -1.12
CA CYS A 472 -1.74 14.26 -1.89
C CYS A 472 -0.75 13.47 -1.00
N VAL A 473 -0.65 12.16 -1.24
CA VAL A 473 0.38 11.32 -0.63
C VAL A 473 1.49 11.09 -1.64
N ILE A 474 2.69 11.56 -1.29
CA ILE A 474 3.89 11.45 -2.12
C ILE A 474 4.65 10.22 -1.66
N LEU A 475 4.75 9.23 -2.54
CA LEU A 475 5.46 7.99 -2.29
C LEU A 475 6.86 8.05 -2.90
N THR A 476 7.87 7.90 -2.06
CA THR A 476 9.29 8.05 -2.39
C THR A 476 10.01 6.70 -2.40
N ALA A 477 11.14 6.63 -3.11
CA ALA A 477 11.94 5.43 -3.26
C ALA A 477 12.94 5.21 -2.12
N SER A 478 13.48 6.29 -1.55
CA SER A 478 14.56 6.24 -0.55
C SER A 478 14.47 7.44 0.39
N TYR A 479 15.30 7.46 1.44
CA TYR A 479 15.43 8.66 2.28
C TYR A 479 15.99 9.86 1.51
N TRP A 480 16.86 9.62 0.52
CA TRP A 480 17.37 10.68 -0.36
C TRP A 480 16.25 11.31 -1.19
N ASP A 481 15.38 10.48 -1.73
CA ASP A 481 14.20 10.93 -2.49
C ASP A 481 13.21 11.66 -1.59
N THR A 482 13.00 11.18 -0.34
CA THR A 482 12.21 11.89 0.67
C THR A 482 12.78 13.26 1.00
N MET A 483 14.10 13.36 1.16
CA MET A 483 14.80 14.62 1.46
C MET A 483 14.68 15.60 0.28
N LYS A 484 14.89 15.13 -0.95
CA LYS A 484 14.73 15.92 -2.17
C LYS A 484 13.33 16.53 -2.24
N TRP A 485 12.29 15.71 -2.11
CA TRP A 485 10.90 16.18 -2.17
C TRP A 485 10.54 17.12 -1.02
N ALA A 486 11.00 16.85 0.19
CA ALA A 486 10.77 17.73 1.33
C ALA A 486 11.36 19.13 1.12
N ILE A 487 12.58 19.22 0.57
CA ILE A 487 13.24 20.49 0.25
C ILE A 487 12.48 21.20 -0.90
N GLN A 488 12.19 20.51 -1.99
CA GLN A 488 11.46 21.08 -3.14
C GLN A 488 10.08 21.61 -2.75
N MET A 489 9.34 20.88 -1.91
CA MET A 489 8.05 21.35 -1.40
C MET A 489 8.18 22.59 -0.54
N LYS A 490 9.22 22.65 0.30
CA LYS A 490 9.51 23.83 1.11
C LYS A 490 9.81 25.04 0.25
N ASP A 491 10.63 24.86 -0.78
CA ASP A 491 11.00 25.93 -1.72
C ASP A 491 9.78 26.41 -2.51
N ALA A 492 8.87 25.51 -2.85
CA ALA A 492 7.58 25.80 -3.48
C ALA A 492 6.51 26.35 -2.51
N SER A 493 6.86 26.57 -1.24
CA SER A 493 5.91 27.00 -0.17
C SER A 493 4.72 26.05 0.01
N CYS A 494 4.87 24.77 -0.38
CA CYS A 494 3.88 23.74 -0.18
C CYS A 494 4.01 23.09 1.21
N SER A 495 2.92 22.97 1.93
CA SER A 495 2.93 22.34 3.26
C SER A 495 2.98 20.82 3.14
N PHE A 496 3.85 20.18 3.91
CA PHE A 496 3.93 18.73 3.99
C PHE A 496 4.03 18.24 5.44
N ARG A 497 3.81 16.95 5.64
CA ARG A 497 4.02 16.23 6.90
C ARG A 497 4.56 14.84 6.62
N LEU A 498 5.16 14.22 7.63
CA LEU A 498 5.49 12.80 7.63
C LEU A 498 4.40 12.00 8.35
N ALA A 499 4.50 10.68 8.33
CA ALA A 499 3.44 9.80 8.85
C ALA A 499 3.10 10.07 10.32
N ASP A 500 4.11 10.21 11.16
CA ASP A 500 3.99 10.48 12.60
C ASP A 500 5.26 11.15 13.16
N SER A 501 5.28 11.38 14.48
CA SER A 501 6.41 12.00 15.18
C SER A 501 7.69 11.16 15.14
N ASP A 502 7.57 9.84 15.07
CA ASP A 502 8.73 8.95 15.07
C ASP A 502 9.36 8.89 13.68
N ALA A 503 8.54 8.89 12.61
CA ALA A 503 9.01 9.07 11.24
C ALA A 503 9.72 10.42 11.05
N LEU A 504 9.23 11.48 11.70
CA LEU A 504 9.86 12.79 11.65
C LEU A 504 11.23 12.78 12.35
N LYS A 505 11.33 12.17 13.53
CA LYS A 505 12.60 12.04 14.26
C LYS A 505 13.61 11.19 13.49
N ASP A 506 13.18 10.07 12.92
CA ASP A 506 13.99 9.17 12.10
C ASP A 506 14.54 9.91 10.87
N PHE A 507 13.71 10.68 10.20
CA PHE A 507 14.09 11.51 9.07
C PHE A 507 15.04 12.66 9.44
N GLN A 508 14.83 13.33 10.58
CA GLN A 508 15.75 14.34 11.11
C GLN A 508 17.11 13.73 11.40
N GLN A 509 17.14 12.55 12.00
CA GLN A 509 18.38 11.83 12.29
C GLN A 509 19.11 11.43 11.01
N PHE A 510 18.36 11.00 9.95
CA PHE A 510 18.96 10.73 8.64
C PHE A 510 19.65 11.97 8.08
N MET A 511 18.96 13.10 7.97
CA MET A 511 19.53 14.35 7.45
C MET A 511 20.71 14.83 8.25
N SER A 512 20.62 14.82 9.57
CA SER A 512 21.72 15.24 10.46
C SER A 512 22.95 14.36 10.30
N THR A 513 22.78 13.04 10.14
CA THR A 513 23.87 12.11 9.89
C THR A 513 24.50 12.34 8.52
N ALA A 514 23.69 12.57 7.48
CA ALA A 514 24.18 12.88 6.14
C ALA A 514 25.07 14.14 6.13
N ILE A 515 24.61 15.23 6.78
CA ILE A 515 25.38 16.48 6.91
C ILE A 515 26.68 16.24 7.67
N ALA A 516 26.65 15.48 8.76
CA ALA A 516 27.81 15.18 9.56
C ALA A 516 28.90 14.39 8.80
N LEU A 517 28.47 13.46 7.93
CA LEU A 517 29.39 12.71 7.08
C LEU A 517 29.93 13.54 5.92
N PHE A 518 29.10 14.46 5.39
CA PHE A 518 29.49 15.33 4.28
C PHE A 518 30.50 16.41 4.69
N LYS A 519 30.29 17.05 5.85
CA LYS A 519 31.16 18.12 6.41
C LYS A 519 31.44 17.86 7.88
N PRO A 520 32.35 16.93 8.21
CA PRO A 520 32.63 16.57 9.60
C PRO A 520 33.18 17.72 10.43
N GLU A 521 33.85 18.71 9.82
CA GLU A 521 34.44 19.86 10.47
C GLU A 521 33.41 20.82 11.10
N PHE A 522 32.19 20.86 10.55
CA PHE A 522 31.10 21.71 11.02
C PHE A 522 30.11 21.00 11.94
N TYR A 523 30.37 19.74 12.27
CA TYR A 523 29.48 18.97 13.12
C TYR A 523 29.76 19.24 14.59
N ILE A 524 29.06 20.19 15.20
CA ILE A 524 29.04 20.39 16.64
C ILE A 524 28.04 19.39 17.24
N SER A 525 28.56 18.43 18.00
CA SER A 525 27.73 17.49 18.78
C SER A 525 26.95 18.27 19.83
N GLY A 526 25.70 18.67 19.50
CA GLY A 526 24.80 19.26 20.48
C GLY A 526 24.31 18.20 21.49
N PRO A 527 23.89 18.60 22.70
CA PRO A 527 23.32 17.70 23.71
C PRO A 527 21.93 17.23 23.28
N GLY A 528 21.86 16.25 22.42
CA GLY A 528 20.63 15.72 21.84
C GLY A 528 20.85 14.86 20.59
N ASN A 529 22.04 14.84 20.03
CA ASN A 529 22.36 14.05 18.84
C ASN A 529 22.58 12.57 19.21
N SER A 530 21.49 11.84 19.25
CA SER A 530 21.45 10.41 19.51
C SER A 530 21.80 9.62 18.25
N GLY A 531 23.09 9.53 17.95
CA GLY A 531 23.58 8.44 17.11
C GLY A 531 23.49 8.59 15.59
N THR A 532 24.24 7.73 14.92
CA THR A 532 24.25 7.56 13.47
C THR A 532 22.97 6.89 13.02
N HIS A 533 22.30 7.44 11.99
CA HIS A 533 21.11 6.81 11.41
C HIS A 533 21.47 5.45 10.80
N ARG A 534 20.52 4.50 10.84
CA ARG A 534 20.72 3.10 10.42
C ARG A 534 21.22 2.93 8.98
N GLU A 535 20.83 3.83 8.07
CA GLU A 535 21.29 3.80 6.67
C GLU A 535 22.81 4.02 6.53
N PHE A 536 23.42 4.73 7.48
CA PHE A 536 24.85 5.01 7.50
C PHE A 536 25.62 4.11 8.47
N SER A 537 24.99 3.10 9.06
CA SER A 537 25.61 2.26 10.09
C SER A 537 26.87 1.52 9.62
N GLU A 538 27.01 1.30 8.33
CA GLU A 538 28.16 0.63 7.69
C GLU A 538 29.09 1.60 6.95
N MET A 539 28.83 2.92 7.02
CA MET A 539 29.55 3.96 6.29
C MET A 539 30.33 4.84 7.26
N ARG A 540 31.57 5.19 6.92
CA ARG A 540 32.47 5.99 7.74
C ARG A 540 32.65 7.40 7.23
N ASP A 541 32.64 7.53 5.91
CA ASP A 541 32.96 8.75 5.20
C ASP A 541 31.98 8.96 4.04
N TRP A 542 32.01 10.16 3.50
CA TRP A 542 31.12 10.53 2.42
C TRP A 542 31.41 9.77 1.11
N GLU A 543 32.66 9.34 0.90
CA GLU A 543 33.00 8.57 -0.30
C GLU A 543 32.31 7.20 -0.32
N GLN A 544 32.21 6.55 0.84
CA GLN A 544 31.45 5.30 0.96
C GLN A 544 29.94 5.52 0.76
N VAL A 545 29.41 6.67 1.22
CA VAL A 545 28.02 7.06 0.96
C VAL A 545 27.81 7.24 -0.55
N ARG A 546 28.71 7.97 -1.23
CA ARG A 546 28.68 8.20 -2.68
C ARG A 546 28.73 6.90 -3.46
N GLU A 547 29.66 6.01 -3.17
CA GLU A 547 29.76 4.72 -3.86
C GLU A 547 28.51 3.84 -3.65
N SER A 548 27.91 3.90 -2.47
CA SER A 548 26.69 3.13 -2.17
C SER A 548 25.46 3.65 -2.88
N ASN A 549 25.40 4.94 -3.21
CA ASN A 549 24.25 5.63 -3.79
C ASN A 549 24.53 6.19 -5.20
N LYS A 550 25.59 5.74 -5.87
CA LYS A 550 26.04 6.28 -7.18
C LYS A 550 24.97 6.23 -8.27
N PHE A 551 24.03 5.31 -8.18
CA PHE A 551 22.90 5.15 -9.09
C PHE A 551 21.58 5.79 -8.59
N ASP A 552 21.62 6.53 -7.47
CA ASP A 552 20.45 7.26 -6.96
C ASP A 552 20.51 8.73 -7.42
N GLU A 553 19.63 9.11 -8.35
CA GLU A 553 19.54 10.49 -8.86
C GLU A 553 19.19 11.48 -7.76
N SER A 554 18.35 11.09 -6.81
CA SER A 554 17.97 11.94 -5.68
C SER A 554 19.16 12.19 -4.75
N PHE A 555 20.03 11.19 -4.54
CA PHE A 555 21.29 11.37 -3.82
C PHE A 555 22.19 12.39 -4.51
N ARG A 556 22.43 12.27 -5.82
CA ARG A 556 23.26 13.22 -6.57
C ARG A 556 22.72 14.66 -6.48
N TRP A 557 21.40 14.81 -6.56
CA TRP A 557 20.76 16.11 -6.36
C TRP A 557 20.98 16.64 -4.93
N ILE A 558 20.81 15.82 -3.90
CA ILE A 558 21.07 16.19 -2.50
C ILE A 558 22.53 16.56 -2.30
N GLU A 559 23.49 15.84 -2.90
CA GLU A 559 24.90 16.19 -2.83
C GLU A 559 25.17 17.62 -3.33
N THR A 560 24.57 18.01 -4.45
CA THR A 560 24.67 19.40 -4.94
C THR A 560 24.04 20.42 -3.99
N VAL A 561 22.99 20.06 -3.28
CA VAL A 561 22.36 20.94 -2.27
C VAL A 561 23.22 21.09 -1.03
N LEU A 562 23.89 20.02 -0.60
CA LEU A 562 24.85 20.04 0.49
C LEU A 562 26.10 20.91 0.14
N ASP A 563 26.59 20.80 -1.10
CA ASP A 563 27.67 21.65 -1.62
C ASP A 563 27.28 23.13 -1.61
N LYS A 564 26.03 23.47 -1.90
CA LYS A 564 25.49 24.84 -1.84
C LYS A 564 25.28 25.36 -0.42
N GLY A 565 25.55 24.54 0.61
CA GLY A 565 25.59 24.97 2.00
C GLY A 565 24.38 24.61 2.84
N PHE A 566 23.53 23.66 2.39
CA PHE A 566 22.46 23.12 3.24
C PHE A 566 23.03 22.54 4.53
N ASN A 567 22.47 22.92 5.68
CA ASN A 567 23.07 22.67 6.99
C ASN A 567 22.00 22.31 8.05
N ALA A 568 22.45 22.10 9.30
CA ALA A 568 21.59 21.70 10.42
C ALA A 568 20.47 22.72 10.74
N ALA A 569 20.69 24.03 10.48
CA ALA A 569 19.65 25.04 10.68
C ALA A 569 18.53 24.88 9.64
N ASP A 570 18.87 24.48 8.41
CA ASP A 570 17.90 24.22 7.36
C ASP A 570 17.09 22.97 7.66
N VAL A 571 17.71 21.91 8.22
CA VAL A 571 16.98 20.72 8.73
C VAL A 571 15.97 21.13 9.78
N THR A 572 16.38 21.97 10.74
CA THR A 572 15.47 22.47 11.78
C THR A 572 14.29 23.24 11.18
N ARG A 573 14.56 24.14 10.22
CA ARG A 573 13.51 24.90 9.52
C ARG A 573 12.57 23.99 8.70
N LEU A 574 13.12 22.97 8.06
CA LEU A 574 12.36 21.99 7.29
C LEU A 574 11.39 21.22 8.19
N CYS A 575 11.83 20.84 9.38
CA CYS A 575 11.10 20.02 10.32
C CYS A 575 10.18 20.81 11.28
N LEU A 576 10.42 22.10 11.50
CA LEU A 576 9.56 22.97 12.30
C LEU A 576 8.26 23.39 11.61
N SER A 577 8.10 23.06 10.33
CA SER A 577 6.95 23.47 9.52
C SER A 577 5.91 22.35 9.23
N PRO A 578 5.80 21.26 9.98
CA PRO A 578 4.72 20.32 9.74
C PRO A 578 3.40 20.97 10.13
N SER A 579 2.65 21.43 9.15
CA SER A 579 1.29 21.87 9.41
C SER A 579 0.44 20.63 9.70
N ASN A 580 -0.20 20.58 10.86
CA ASN A 580 -1.24 19.59 11.17
C ASN A 580 -2.52 19.81 10.35
N SER A 581 -2.44 20.62 9.29
CA SER A 581 -3.54 20.88 8.38
C SER A 581 -3.87 19.61 7.60
N THR A 582 -5.15 19.29 7.50
CA THR A 582 -5.67 18.21 6.64
C THR A 582 -5.37 18.43 5.15
N ARG A 583 -4.96 19.65 4.79
CA ARG A 583 -4.57 20.02 3.41
C ARG A 583 -3.10 19.77 3.08
N SER A 584 -2.24 19.49 4.09
CA SER A 584 -0.83 19.22 3.85
C SER A 584 -0.61 17.87 3.15
N CYS A 585 0.37 17.81 2.26
CA CYS A 585 0.79 16.56 1.63
C CYS A 585 1.47 15.64 2.65
N LEU A 586 1.27 14.34 2.50
CA LEU A 586 1.97 13.32 3.29
C LEU A 586 3.13 12.76 2.47
N ILE A 587 4.36 12.84 2.97
CA ILE A 587 5.51 12.19 2.33
C ILE A 587 5.86 10.93 3.10
N MET A 588 6.05 9.82 2.39
CA MET A 588 6.51 8.56 2.97
C MET A 588 7.16 7.67 1.91
N GLN A 589 8.01 6.75 2.35
CA GLN A 589 8.57 5.74 1.45
C GLN A 589 7.50 4.73 1.03
N ALA A 590 7.52 4.32 -0.24
CA ALA A 590 6.53 3.40 -0.81
C ALA A 590 6.40 2.08 -0.04
N GLN A 591 7.51 1.51 0.42
CA GLN A 591 7.54 0.30 1.24
C GLN A 591 6.73 0.42 2.55
N ASN A 592 6.61 1.61 3.12
CA ASN A 592 5.88 1.87 4.35
C ASN A 592 4.37 2.08 4.13
N ALA A 593 3.92 2.23 2.88
CA ALA A 593 2.52 2.43 2.53
C ALA A 593 1.72 1.11 2.43
N GLY A 594 2.35 -0.03 2.72
CA GLY A 594 1.68 -1.35 2.71
C GLY A 594 0.41 -1.37 3.57
N GLY A 595 -0.69 -1.90 3.03
CA GLY A 595 -1.98 -1.98 3.72
C GLY A 595 -2.76 -0.66 3.87
N MET A 596 -2.17 0.49 3.50
CA MET A 596 -2.82 1.80 3.53
C MET A 596 -3.58 2.09 2.22
N GLU A 597 -4.44 3.11 2.23
CA GLU A 597 -5.21 3.56 1.06
C GLU A 597 -5.41 5.07 1.12
N PHE A 598 -5.21 5.74 -0.02
CA PHE A 598 -5.27 7.20 -0.09
C PHE A 598 -6.09 7.66 -1.29
N ASP A 599 -6.72 8.81 -1.18
CA ASP A 599 -7.54 9.34 -2.26
C ASP A 599 -6.69 9.79 -3.46
N ARG A 600 -5.54 10.42 -3.19
CA ARG A 600 -4.59 10.91 -4.19
C ARG A 600 -3.19 10.42 -3.86
N VAL A 601 -2.53 9.80 -4.81
CA VAL A 601 -1.16 9.27 -4.67
C VAL A 601 -0.30 9.81 -5.79
N LEU A 602 0.91 10.23 -5.44
CA LEU A 602 1.94 10.63 -6.39
C LEU A 602 3.15 9.72 -6.22
N LEU A 603 3.59 9.11 -7.32
CA LEU A 603 4.85 8.39 -7.38
C LEU A 603 5.96 9.36 -7.77
N THR A 604 7.07 9.32 -7.03
CA THR A 604 8.23 10.13 -7.38
C THR A 604 9.02 9.54 -8.54
N PRO A 605 9.78 10.35 -9.30
CA PRO A 605 10.68 9.84 -10.34
C PRO A 605 11.68 8.82 -9.81
N GLY A 606 12.09 8.94 -8.55
CA GLY A 606 12.98 7.98 -7.89
C GLY A 606 12.44 6.55 -7.84
N LEU A 607 11.12 6.36 -7.82
CA LEU A 607 10.50 5.04 -7.91
C LEU A 607 10.60 4.43 -9.32
N LEU A 608 10.46 5.25 -10.36
CA LEU A 608 10.54 4.85 -11.76
C LEU A 608 11.90 5.28 -12.38
N THR A 609 12.98 5.03 -11.64
CA THR A 609 14.33 5.39 -12.11
C THR A 609 14.72 4.60 -13.35
N THR A 610 15.40 5.27 -14.29
CA THR A 610 16.00 4.64 -15.46
C THR A 610 17.45 4.20 -15.22
N GLU A 611 18.00 4.49 -14.05
CA GLU A 611 19.35 4.05 -13.66
C GLU A 611 19.41 2.53 -13.46
N LYS A 612 20.60 1.96 -13.70
CA LYS A 612 20.84 0.53 -13.48
C LYS A 612 20.65 0.15 -12.02
N PHE A 613 20.01 -0.99 -11.81
CA PHE A 613 19.96 -1.61 -10.49
C PHE A 613 21.25 -2.38 -10.22
N LYS A 614 21.63 -2.39 -8.94
CA LYS A 614 22.84 -3.08 -8.48
C LYS A 614 22.82 -4.60 -8.79
N ASP A 615 21.66 -5.20 -8.59
CA ASP A 615 21.41 -6.63 -8.80
C ASP A 615 19.91 -6.89 -9.04
N VAL A 616 19.58 -8.13 -9.36
CA VAL A 616 18.20 -8.57 -9.61
C VAL A 616 17.31 -8.38 -8.38
N ASN A 617 17.85 -8.55 -7.17
CA ASN A 617 17.05 -8.40 -5.95
C ASN A 617 16.68 -6.93 -5.72
N ALA A 618 17.58 -6.00 -6.01
CA ALA A 618 17.28 -4.57 -5.93
C ALA A 618 16.21 -4.16 -6.95
N PHE A 619 16.24 -4.73 -8.13
CA PHE A 619 15.19 -4.55 -9.14
C PHE A 619 13.84 -5.14 -8.69
N ASP A 620 13.85 -6.39 -8.24
CA ASP A 620 12.64 -7.07 -7.76
C ASP A 620 12.01 -6.33 -6.56
N GLN A 621 12.85 -5.79 -5.66
CA GLN A 621 12.39 -4.93 -4.57
C GLN A 621 11.70 -3.67 -5.12
N ARG A 622 12.30 -2.99 -6.11
CA ARG A 622 11.71 -1.80 -6.73
C ARG A 622 10.39 -2.12 -7.44
N VAL A 623 10.28 -3.25 -8.11
CA VAL A 623 9.01 -3.72 -8.70
C VAL A 623 7.92 -3.81 -7.64
N CYS A 624 8.24 -4.36 -6.46
CA CYS A 624 7.30 -4.42 -5.34
C CYS A 624 6.95 -3.02 -4.80
N GLU A 625 7.91 -2.11 -4.68
CA GLU A 625 7.68 -0.74 -4.23
C GLU A 625 6.76 0.03 -5.19
N VAL A 626 6.97 -0.10 -6.50
CA VAL A 626 6.11 0.49 -7.53
C VAL A 626 4.70 -0.12 -7.49
N TYR A 627 4.60 -1.45 -7.36
CA TYR A 627 3.31 -2.12 -7.17
C TYR A 627 2.58 -1.61 -5.93
N ILE A 628 3.26 -1.52 -4.78
CA ILE A 628 2.68 -0.96 -3.57
C ILE A 628 2.15 0.44 -3.87
N ALA A 629 2.97 1.31 -4.44
CA ALA A 629 2.61 2.70 -4.69
C ALA A 629 1.36 2.84 -5.58
N ILE A 630 1.31 2.14 -6.71
CA ILE A 630 0.16 2.16 -7.63
C ILE A 630 -1.10 1.66 -6.91
N SER A 631 -0.98 0.58 -6.16
CA SER A 631 -2.12 -0.07 -5.52
C SER A 631 -2.70 0.70 -4.32
N ARG A 632 -2.10 1.83 -3.91
CA ARG A 632 -2.58 2.68 -2.79
C ARG A 632 -3.61 3.71 -3.20
N ALA A 633 -3.66 4.10 -4.46
CA ALA A 633 -4.60 5.11 -4.96
C ALA A 633 -6.04 4.57 -4.97
N LYS A 634 -6.99 5.40 -4.50
CA LYS A 634 -8.44 5.12 -4.61
C LYS A 634 -9.09 5.88 -5.74
N ASN A 635 -8.71 7.14 -5.93
CA ASN A 635 -9.37 8.05 -6.86
C ASN A 635 -8.41 8.58 -7.92
N GLN A 636 -7.19 8.98 -7.53
CA GLN A 636 -6.26 9.63 -8.45
C GLN A 636 -4.81 9.19 -8.22
N LEU A 637 -4.10 8.91 -9.31
CA LEU A 637 -2.71 8.48 -9.35
C LEU A 637 -1.92 9.41 -10.27
N TYR A 638 -0.88 10.04 -9.73
CA TYR A 638 0.05 10.89 -10.47
C TYR A 638 1.34 10.11 -10.74
N LEU A 639 1.73 10.00 -12.00
CA LEU A 639 2.91 9.28 -12.46
C LEU A 639 3.90 10.24 -13.14
N PRO A 640 5.23 10.11 -12.91
CA PRO A 640 6.23 10.89 -13.63
C PRO A 640 6.46 10.35 -15.04
N TYR A 641 6.32 9.04 -15.23
CA TYR A 641 6.57 8.31 -16.48
C TYR A 641 5.57 7.16 -16.63
N ASP A 642 5.47 6.61 -17.84
CA ASP A 642 4.69 5.40 -18.07
C ASP A 642 5.35 4.18 -17.39
N VAL A 643 4.58 3.50 -16.57
CA VAL A 643 5.04 2.31 -15.82
C VAL A 643 5.30 1.13 -16.75
N VAL A 644 4.53 1.03 -17.83
CA VAL A 644 4.70 -0.05 -18.83
C VAL A 644 6.03 0.11 -19.54
N GLU A 645 6.31 1.34 -20.03
CA GLU A 645 7.59 1.66 -20.69
C GLU A 645 8.78 1.45 -19.74
N TRP A 646 8.64 1.86 -18.48
CA TRP A 646 9.66 1.63 -17.46
C TRP A 646 9.92 0.14 -17.24
N ALA A 647 8.87 -0.67 -17.15
CA ALA A 647 8.97 -2.11 -16.95
C ALA A 647 9.65 -2.79 -18.15
N GLU A 648 9.27 -2.42 -19.38
CA GLU A 648 9.85 -2.95 -20.61
C GLU A 648 11.33 -2.55 -20.77
N PHE A 649 11.69 -1.31 -20.48
CA PHE A 649 13.06 -0.82 -20.52
C PHE A 649 14.00 -1.66 -19.65
N HIS A 650 13.63 -1.90 -18.39
CA HIS A 650 14.45 -2.71 -17.47
C HIS A 650 14.45 -4.21 -17.83
N TYR A 651 13.35 -4.72 -18.36
CA TYR A 651 13.28 -6.10 -18.83
C TYR A 651 14.22 -6.36 -20.00
N GLN A 652 14.28 -5.44 -20.96
CA GLN A 652 15.19 -5.55 -22.11
C GLN A 652 16.67 -5.47 -21.70
N GLN A 653 17.03 -4.61 -20.76
CA GLN A 653 18.40 -4.53 -20.23
C GLN A 653 18.83 -5.84 -19.57
N LYS A 654 17.95 -6.47 -18.81
CA LYS A 654 18.22 -7.77 -18.17
C LYS A 654 18.49 -8.88 -19.17
N TYR A 655 17.80 -8.89 -20.32
CA TYR A 655 18.01 -9.88 -21.39
C TYR A 655 19.29 -9.63 -22.17
N GLN A 656 19.67 -8.39 -22.40
CA GLN A 656 20.91 -8.06 -23.11
C GLN A 656 22.17 -8.48 -22.32
N GLU A 657 22.13 -8.39 -20.99
CA GLU A 657 23.24 -8.87 -20.15
C GLU A 657 23.32 -10.41 -20.06
N SER A 658 22.21 -11.12 -20.24
CA SER A 658 22.19 -12.60 -20.22
C SER A 658 22.59 -13.24 -21.55
N VAL A 659 22.59 -12.52 -22.65
CA VAL A 659 22.98 -13.00 -24.00
C VAL A 659 24.43 -12.64 -24.33
N GLY A 660 25.11 -11.87 -23.50
CA GLY A 660 26.50 -11.42 -23.67
C GLY A 660 27.56 -12.31 -23.03
N TYR A 661 27.29 -13.61 -22.77
CA TYR A 661 28.27 -14.61 -22.35
C TYR A 661 28.25 -15.82 -23.30
#